data_61f3e0b851d1beb93f6bf12e47b8967f
#
_entry.id   61f3e0b851d1beb93f6bf12e47b8967f
#
_cell.length_a   1.000
_cell.length_b   1.000
_cell.length_c   1.000
_cell.angle_alpha   90.00
_cell.angle_beta   90.00
_cell.angle_gamma   90.00
#
_symmetry.space_group_name_H-M   'P 1'
#
loop_
_entity.id
_entity.type
_entity.pdbx_description
1 polymer ?
#
loop_
_entity_poly.entity_id
_entity_poly.type
_entity_poly.pdbx_seq_one_letter_code
_entity_poly.pdbx_strand_id
1 'polypeptide(L)'
;MKLALWISLVLCIVIAGCRDVPRRSDTPTEGREPEPAPAEPALSVAGSPYPEPAPSATLLPATIRISAEERASAWESGLWLRGFQLDGALNELVDLMPAQTPNVSRVVPTVDLDEARGDFGMESNYLTFLSGALHAPESGAYLLRLWSDDGSKLFLDGRTVIDHDGLHSMVAKEVRVELERGWHAIELRHFENGGGSRLRLEWRPPSADSVDLVPESSLATATGIVRLTAPGEKRAVRALLRGAPGDGRDIDGVHPSYRVTHARPEHFEPRVGGIDWLPDGRMLVCTWDSIGAVYVLDNTASGERSKITVKRIAAGLAEPLGLRVVDGRIFVLQKQELTELVDLDGDEVIDEYRAIASGWEVSDNFHEFAFGLVEQDGFFYANLAVAILPGGASKRPQVPGRGNVLKIDPRDGSFEFFAHGLRTPNGIGPGPNGEIFITDNQGDWLPSSKLVRLERGAFYGSRAVLLEQAAGLAVTPPVLWLPQDEIGNSPSEPALLPAGHGPYSGQTVFGDVTHGGVQRAALEVVDGVWQGAVFRFTQGLEAGVNRLRVGPDGALYVGGIGSTGNWGHAGKLRYGLERLSYSGESTFEMLSLRALENGFEITFTEPLAPGCGSDPTSYQVQQWWYRPTAQYGGPKLDREPLTVKSATVSPDRTRVFLEIPGCKEGHVVHLRLAGPFFDARERLPWSTECWYTLNRIPFGLRGEGREPEALHTPEISAEERVAGWRSLFDGESLNGWRGWRQADPPAGWRAKEGVLERGAGGGDLTSVEEFADFEFAFEWRVASGGNSGVMFRASEDHGAPYETGPEFQILDNRAHADGKNPLTSAGSNYALNAPPFDATFPPGQWNRARILVRGGQVEHWLNGHQQCAYELWSEEWKSAVASSKFSKMPAYGLNKSGHIVLQDHGDPVSFRSLRLRVLP
;
A
#
# COMPACT_ATOMS: atom_id res chain seq x y z
N MET A 1 -35.73 -13.78 37.81
CA MET A 1 -37.20 -13.59 37.73
C MET A 1 -37.51 -12.86 36.44
N LYS A 2 -38.08 -13.58 35.53
CA LYS A 2 -39.11 -13.28 34.48
C LYS A 2 -38.84 -12.08 33.57
N LEU A 3 -38.55 -12.26 32.28
CA LEU A 3 -39.53 -12.54 31.15
C LEU A 3 -40.06 -11.19 30.62
N ALA A 4 -40.21 -10.84 29.37
CA ALA A 4 -40.46 -11.51 28.09
C ALA A 4 -40.33 -10.48 26.95
N LEU A 5 -39.89 -10.95 25.81
CA LEU A 5 -40.50 -10.91 24.46
C LEU A 5 -41.58 -9.83 24.17
N TRP A 6 -41.43 -9.11 23.07
CA TRP A 6 -42.50 -8.78 22.12
C TRP A 6 -41.95 -8.61 20.70
N ILE A 7 -42.43 -9.44 19.80
CA ILE A 7 -42.40 -9.37 18.35
C ILE A 7 -43.64 -8.57 17.91
N SER A 8 -43.53 -7.67 16.97
CA SER A 8 -44.67 -7.20 16.20
C SER A 8 -44.30 -6.86 14.76
N LEU A 9 -44.81 -7.69 13.90
CA LEU A 9 -44.96 -7.59 12.46
C LEU A 9 -46.02 -6.52 12.15
N VAL A 10 -45.73 -5.55 11.25
CA VAL A 10 -46.78 -4.76 10.62
C VAL A 10 -46.60 -4.76 9.11
N LEU A 11 -47.54 -5.49 8.49
CA LEU A 11 -47.85 -5.53 7.08
C LEU A 11 -48.81 -4.35 6.77
N CYS A 12 -48.48 -3.47 5.85
CA CYS A 12 -49.48 -2.54 5.29
C CYS A 12 -49.52 -2.61 3.77
N ILE A 13 -50.65 -3.13 3.30
CA ILE A 13 -51.16 -3.12 1.94
C ILE A 13 -51.66 -1.68 1.63
N VAL A 14 -51.32 -1.15 0.45
CA VAL A 14 -52.09 -0.05 -0.15
C VAL A 14 -52.48 -0.38 -1.57
N ILE A 15 -53.78 -0.30 -1.80
CA ILE A 15 -54.53 -0.63 -3.01
C ILE A 15 -54.65 0.60 -3.92
N ALA A 16 -54.36 0.37 -5.16
CA ALA A 16 -54.93 0.86 -6.44
C ALA A 16 -55.68 2.21 -6.49
N GLY A 17 -55.31 2.98 -7.51
CA GLY A 17 -56.14 4.01 -8.12
C GLY A 17 -55.79 4.14 -9.61
N CYS A 18 -56.52 3.43 -10.48
CA CYS A 18 -56.46 3.56 -11.93
C CYS A 18 -57.09 4.87 -12.39
N ARG A 19 -56.53 5.53 -13.38
CA ARG A 19 -57.27 6.32 -14.39
C ARG A 19 -56.68 6.14 -15.77
N ASP A 20 -57.53 5.73 -16.71
CA ASP A 20 -57.34 5.46 -18.12
C ASP A 20 -56.97 6.68 -18.93
N VAL A 21 -56.07 6.49 -19.90
CA VAL A 21 -56.00 7.32 -21.14
C VAL A 21 -55.74 6.36 -22.32
N PRO A 22 -56.37 6.56 -23.50
CA PRO A 22 -56.71 5.50 -24.43
C PRO A 22 -55.60 5.14 -25.41
N ARG A 23 -55.63 3.86 -25.81
CA ARG A 23 -54.81 3.23 -26.84
C ARG A 23 -55.22 3.79 -28.24
N ARG A 24 -54.21 4.20 -29.01
CA ARG A 24 -54.34 4.21 -30.50
C ARG A 24 -53.65 2.95 -31.02
N SER A 25 -54.41 2.22 -31.81
CA SER A 25 -53.97 1.11 -32.64
C SER A 25 -53.26 1.63 -33.87
N ASP A 26 -52.07 1.16 -34.21
CA ASP A 26 -51.61 1.07 -35.57
C ASP A 26 -50.87 -0.22 -35.83
N THR A 27 -51.21 -0.85 -36.90
CA THR A 27 -50.82 -2.11 -37.47
C THR A 27 -49.36 -2.17 -37.93
N PRO A 28 -48.77 -3.35 -38.05
CA PRO A 28 -47.36 -3.49 -38.38
C PRO A 28 -47.12 -3.37 -39.88
N THR A 29 -46.07 -2.59 -40.24
CA THR A 29 -45.46 -2.64 -41.56
C THR A 29 -44.17 -3.48 -41.51
N GLU A 30 -44.08 -4.32 -42.50
CA GLU A 30 -43.04 -5.32 -42.77
C GLU A 30 -41.59 -4.75 -42.82
N GLY A 31 -40.77 -5.65 -42.43
CA GLY A 31 -39.33 -5.79 -42.46
C GLY A 31 -38.46 -4.91 -43.38
N ARG A 32 -37.42 -4.39 -42.76
CA ARG A 32 -36.11 -4.22 -43.38
C ARG A 32 -35.06 -4.66 -42.34
N GLU A 33 -34.33 -5.70 -42.69
CA GLU A 33 -33.11 -6.07 -42.00
C GLU A 33 -32.13 -4.86 -42.04
N PRO A 34 -31.42 -4.56 -40.94
CA PRO A 34 -30.35 -3.59 -40.99
C PRO A 34 -29.15 -4.16 -41.75
N GLU A 35 -28.68 -3.43 -42.73
CA GLU A 35 -27.39 -3.68 -43.42
C GLU A 35 -26.27 -3.82 -42.38
N PRO A 36 -25.33 -4.75 -42.58
CA PRO A 36 -24.16 -4.86 -41.72
C PRO A 36 -23.29 -3.58 -41.83
N ALA A 37 -22.90 -3.07 -40.67
CA ALA A 37 -21.95 -1.98 -40.58
C ALA A 37 -20.66 -2.32 -41.35
N PRO A 38 -20.02 -1.35 -41.99
CA PRO A 38 -18.79 -1.59 -42.74
C PRO A 38 -17.70 -2.07 -41.80
N ALA A 39 -17.03 -3.16 -42.21
CA ALA A 39 -15.88 -3.73 -41.54
C ALA A 39 -14.81 -2.64 -41.35
N GLU A 40 -14.35 -2.47 -40.10
CA GLU A 40 -13.19 -1.65 -39.79
C GLU A 40 -11.96 -2.16 -40.59
N PRO A 41 -11.15 -1.28 -41.19
CA PRO A 41 -9.93 -1.70 -41.87
C PRO A 41 -8.97 -2.34 -40.85
N ALA A 42 -8.54 -3.56 -41.14
CA ALA A 42 -7.49 -4.24 -40.40
C ALA A 42 -6.25 -3.32 -40.34
N LEU A 43 -5.93 -2.84 -39.15
CA LEU A 43 -4.67 -2.18 -38.86
C LEU A 43 -3.55 -3.20 -39.04
N SER A 44 -2.81 -3.10 -40.15
CA SER A 44 -1.56 -3.81 -40.35
C SER A 44 -0.59 -3.39 -39.24
N VAL A 45 -0.27 -4.32 -38.36
CA VAL A 45 0.79 -4.14 -37.34
C VAL A 45 2.12 -4.06 -38.11
N ALA A 46 2.60 -2.83 -38.31
CA ALA A 46 4.00 -2.62 -38.69
C ALA A 46 4.88 -3.14 -37.53
N GLY A 47 5.93 -3.87 -37.87
CA GLY A 47 6.76 -4.65 -36.96
C GLY A 47 7.12 -3.96 -35.65
N SER A 48 7.00 -4.70 -34.58
CA SER A 48 7.39 -4.34 -33.22
C SER A 48 8.85 -3.86 -33.16
N PRO A 49 9.13 -2.69 -32.55
CA PRO A 49 10.49 -2.18 -32.39
C PRO A 49 11.26 -2.81 -31.21
N TYR A 50 10.86 -3.99 -30.74
CA TYR A 50 11.54 -4.64 -29.62
C TYR A 50 12.58 -5.63 -30.14
N PRO A 51 13.83 -5.59 -29.63
CA PRO A 51 14.80 -6.65 -29.92
C PRO A 51 14.26 -7.97 -29.36
N GLU A 52 14.34 -9.02 -30.16
CA GLU A 52 14.03 -10.36 -29.69
C GLU A 52 14.93 -10.69 -28.48
N PRO A 53 14.38 -11.19 -27.37
CA PRO A 53 15.22 -11.71 -26.29
C PRO A 53 15.99 -12.91 -26.82
N ALA A 54 17.28 -12.96 -26.48
CA ALA A 54 18.21 -14.01 -26.90
C ALA A 54 17.64 -15.40 -26.55
N PRO A 55 17.81 -16.39 -27.41
CA PRO A 55 17.33 -17.77 -27.22
C PRO A 55 18.20 -18.48 -26.18
N SER A 56 17.71 -18.52 -24.94
CA SER A 56 18.24 -19.37 -23.86
C SER A 56 17.09 -19.88 -23.00
N ALA A 57 16.00 -20.30 -23.65
CA ALA A 57 14.94 -20.98 -22.94
C ALA A 57 15.31 -22.45 -22.81
N THR A 58 15.46 -22.93 -21.58
CA THR A 58 15.62 -24.37 -21.33
C THR A 58 14.29 -25.05 -21.63
N LEU A 59 14.31 -26.07 -22.50
CA LEU A 59 13.14 -26.90 -22.85
C LEU A 59 12.53 -27.46 -21.54
N LEU A 60 11.27 -27.18 -21.26
CA LEU A 60 10.56 -27.74 -20.12
C LEU A 60 10.12 -29.18 -20.47
N PRO A 61 10.59 -30.19 -19.72
CA PRO A 61 10.19 -31.58 -19.96
C PRO A 61 8.73 -31.78 -19.54
N ALA A 62 8.01 -32.64 -20.27
CA ALA A 62 6.66 -33.03 -19.90
C ALA A 62 6.67 -33.83 -18.59
N THR A 63 6.05 -33.31 -17.55
CA THR A 63 6.13 -33.87 -16.18
C THR A 63 5.02 -34.87 -15.87
N ILE A 64 3.89 -34.81 -16.59
CA ILE A 64 2.73 -35.67 -16.37
C ILE A 64 2.67 -36.71 -17.49
N ARG A 65 2.57 -38.00 -17.14
CA ARG A 65 2.34 -39.08 -18.08
C ARG A 65 0.88 -39.51 -18.00
N ILE A 66 0.12 -39.24 -19.04
CA ILE A 66 -1.27 -39.67 -19.19
C ILE A 66 -1.34 -40.58 -20.41
N SER A 67 -1.58 -41.88 -20.21
CA SER A 67 -1.88 -42.79 -21.30
C SER A 67 -3.27 -42.52 -21.90
N ALA A 68 -3.52 -43.01 -23.11
CA ALA A 68 -4.82 -42.85 -23.75
C ALA A 68 -5.96 -43.55 -22.97
N GLU A 69 -5.66 -44.64 -22.28
CA GLU A 69 -6.59 -45.36 -21.42
C GLU A 69 -6.91 -44.58 -20.14
N GLU A 70 -5.91 -44.05 -19.49
CA GLU A 70 -6.05 -43.18 -18.33
C GLU A 70 -6.78 -41.89 -18.69
N ARG A 71 -6.51 -41.29 -19.86
CA ARG A 71 -7.22 -40.10 -20.36
C ARG A 71 -8.72 -40.36 -20.52
N ALA A 72 -9.12 -41.53 -20.90
CA ALA A 72 -10.52 -41.91 -21.09
C ALA A 72 -11.25 -42.30 -19.81
N SER A 73 -10.53 -42.78 -18.77
CA SER A 73 -11.12 -43.36 -17.56
C SER A 73 -10.91 -42.53 -16.28
N ALA A 74 -9.79 -41.80 -16.17
CA ALA A 74 -9.35 -41.12 -14.96
C ALA A 74 -9.20 -39.60 -15.13
N TRP A 75 -9.36 -39.06 -16.34
CA TRP A 75 -9.24 -37.62 -16.62
C TRP A 75 -10.45 -37.11 -17.41
N GLU A 76 -10.99 -35.95 -17.02
CA GLU A 76 -11.97 -35.19 -17.78
C GLU A 76 -11.35 -33.95 -18.42
N SER A 77 -11.99 -33.42 -19.49
CA SER A 77 -11.51 -32.20 -20.15
C SER A 77 -11.75 -30.95 -19.30
N GLY A 78 -10.80 -30.00 -19.36
CA GLY A 78 -10.87 -28.73 -18.61
C GLY A 78 -9.97 -28.69 -17.38
N LEU A 79 -10.04 -27.59 -16.63
CA LEU A 79 -9.28 -27.38 -15.40
C LEU A 79 -10.19 -27.35 -14.19
N TRP A 80 -9.70 -27.81 -13.04
CA TRP A 80 -10.39 -27.72 -11.77
C TRP A 80 -10.26 -26.32 -11.17
N LEU A 81 -11.37 -25.58 -11.16
CA LEU A 81 -11.51 -24.27 -10.55
C LEU A 81 -11.92 -24.42 -9.09
N ARG A 82 -11.20 -23.74 -8.22
CA ARG A 82 -11.51 -23.54 -6.80
C ARG A 82 -11.54 -22.05 -6.50
N GLY A 83 -12.67 -21.56 -6.00
CA GLY A 83 -12.87 -20.16 -5.63
C GLY A 83 -12.98 -20.01 -4.12
N PHE A 84 -12.35 -18.98 -3.56
CA PHE A 84 -12.27 -18.72 -2.13
C PHE A 84 -12.63 -17.27 -1.86
N GLN A 85 -13.80 -17.03 -1.27
CA GLN A 85 -14.24 -15.73 -0.80
C GLN A 85 -13.41 -15.31 0.42
N LEU A 86 -12.86 -14.13 0.44
CA LEU A 86 -12.00 -13.66 1.53
C LEU A 86 -12.66 -12.59 2.40
N ASP A 87 -12.16 -12.45 3.62
CA ASP A 87 -12.59 -11.50 4.64
C ASP A 87 -12.04 -10.07 4.46
N GLY A 88 -11.54 -9.72 3.28
CA GLY A 88 -11.05 -8.37 2.97
C GLY A 88 -10.35 -8.26 1.63
N ALA A 89 -10.11 -7.01 1.24
CA ALA A 89 -9.51 -6.64 -0.02
C ALA A 89 -8.08 -7.18 -0.22
N LEU A 90 -7.73 -7.47 -1.47
CA LEU A 90 -6.43 -8.00 -1.88
C LEU A 90 -5.73 -6.98 -2.80
N ASN A 91 -4.43 -6.80 -2.61
CA ASN A 91 -3.59 -5.99 -3.50
C ASN A 91 -2.57 -6.83 -4.27
N GLU A 92 -2.46 -8.10 -3.89
CA GLU A 92 -1.58 -9.09 -4.50
C GLU A 92 -2.10 -10.50 -4.19
N LEU A 93 -1.59 -11.50 -4.91
CA LEU A 93 -1.89 -12.90 -4.63
C LEU A 93 -1.32 -13.31 -3.27
N VAL A 94 -2.17 -13.90 -2.45
CA VAL A 94 -1.83 -14.39 -1.11
C VAL A 94 -2.03 -15.89 -1.01
N ASP A 95 -1.30 -16.54 -0.12
CA ASP A 95 -1.56 -17.93 0.23
C ASP A 95 -2.73 -18.03 1.21
N LEU A 96 -3.50 -19.11 1.08
CA LEU A 96 -4.59 -19.42 2.01
C LEU A 96 -4.06 -20.14 3.25
N MET A 97 -4.68 -19.90 4.40
CA MET A 97 -4.47 -20.76 5.57
C MET A 97 -4.73 -22.23 5.19
N PRO A 98 -3.95 -23.20 5.74
CA PRO A 98 -4.12 -24.61 5.39
C PRO A 98 -5.53 -25.15 5.66
N ALA A 99 -5.93 -26.16 4.90
CA ALA A 99 -7.16 -26.96 5.07
C ALA A 99 -8.49 -26.19 4.91
N GLN A 100 -8.54 -25.08 4.19
CA GLN A 100 -9.79 -24.40 3.89
C GLN A 100 -10.51 -25.01 2.67
N THR A 101 -11.81 -25.22 2.84
CA THR A 101 -12.70 -25.70 1.77
C THR A 101 -13.14 -24.52 0.89
N PRO A 102 -13.05 -24.61 -0.45
CA PRO A 102 -13.45 -23.52 -1.33
C PRO A 102 -14.96 -23.22 -1.25
N ASN A 103 -15.32 -21.98 -1.61
CA ASN A 103 -16.73 -21.58 -1.79
C ASN A 103 -17.30 -22.11 -3.11
N VAL A 104 -16.47 -22.15 -4.14
CA VAL A 104 -16.79 -22.65 -5.47
C VAL A 104 -15.80 -23.74 -5.86
N SER A 105 -16.29 -24.89 -6.37
CA SER A 105 -15.47 -26.00 -6.82
C SER A 105 -16.13 -26.70 -8.01
N ARG A 106 -15.54 -26.55 -9.21
CA ARG A 106 -16.09 -27.10 -10.46
C ARG A 106 -14.99 -27.24 -11.50
N VAL A 107 -15.25 -27.96 -12.58
CA VAL A 107 -14.41 -27.97 -13.78
C VAL A 107 -14.90 -26.91 -14.76
N VAL A 108 -13.95 -26.19 -15.34
CA VAL A 108 -14.19 -25.25 -16.43
C VAL A 108 -13.53 -25.77 -17.70
N PRO A 109 -14.25 -25.79 -18.85
CA PRO A 109 -13.73 -26.39 -20.08
C PRO A 109 -12.54 -25.63 -20.68
N THR A 110 -12.54 -24.31 -20.53
CA THR A 110 -11.51 -23.40 -20.99
C THR A 110 -11.27 -22.30 -19.97
N VAL A 111 -10.13 -21.61 -20.05
CA VAL A 111 -9.86 -20.42 -19.24
C VAL A 111 -10.28 -19.19 -20.06
N ASP A 112 -11.58 -18.88 -20.04
CA ASP A 112 -12.19 -17.64 -20.53
C ASP A 112 -13.35 -17.30 -19.61
N LEU A 113 -13.00 -16.80 -18.42
CA LEU A 113 -13.94 -16.53 -17.33
C LEU A 113 -14.24 -15.04 -17.26
N ASP A 114 -15.52 -14.69 -17.02
CA ASP A 114 -15.99 -13.31 -16.97
C ASP A 114 -17.03 -13.18 -15.84
N GLU A 115 -16.84 -12.22 -14.95
CA GLU A 115 -17.75 -11.97 -13.85
C GLU A 115 -19.16 -11.60 -14.32
N ALA A 116 -19.26 -10.84 -15.41
CA ALA A 116 -20.55 -10.46 -15.98
C ALA A 116 -21.40 -11.67 -16.43
N ARG A 117 -20.75 -12.83 -16.67
CA ARG A 117 -21.42 -14.11 -16.93
C ARG A 117 -21.66 -14.94 -15.67
N GLY A 118 -21.18 -14.48 -14.50
CA GLY A 118 -21.22 -15.24 -13.26
C GLY A 118 -20.21 -16.41 -13.20
N ASP A 119 -19.19 -16.38 -14.02
CA ASP A 119 -18.25 -17.50 -14.19
C ASP A 119 -17.39 -17.77 -12.94
N PHE A 120 -17.20 -16.82 -12.05
CA PHE A 120 -16.45 -17.03 -10.80
C PHE A 120 -17.35 -17.52 -9.64
N GLY A 121 -18.63 -17.13 -9.63
CA GLY A 121 -19.60 -17.53 -8.61
C GLY A 121 -19.35 -16.88 -7.24
N MET A 122 -18.63 -15.76 -7.22
CA MET A 122 -18.30 -14.92 -6.06
C MET A 122 -18.42 -13.47 -6.50
N GLU A 123 -18.57 -12.51 -5.54
CA GLU A 123 -18.84 -11.12 -5.89
C GLU A 123 -17.54 -10.27 -5.93
N SER A 124 -16.76 -10.17 -4.88
CA SER A 124 -15.53 -9.39 -4.80
C SER A 124 -14.64 -9.93 -3.70
N ASN A 125 -13.37 -9.53 -3.67
CA ASN A 125 -12.40 -9.97 -2.67
C ASN A 125 -12.24 -11.51 -2.63
N TYR A 126 -11.89 -12.12 -3.75
CA TYR A 126 -11.73 -13.57 -3.82
C TYR A 126 -10.44 -14.01 -4.50
N LEU A 127 -10.04 -15.24 -4.19
CA LEU A 127 -8.98 -15.97 -4.90
C LEU A 127 -9.58 -17.05 -5.77
N THR A 128 -9.02 -17.22 -6.96
CA THR A 128 -9.36 -18.32 -7.87
C THR A 128 -8.12 -19.13 -8.22
N PHE A 129 -8.18 -20.43 -8.00
CA PHE A 129 -7.13 -21.37 -8.38
C PHE A 129 -7.67 -22.33 -9.42
N LEU A 130 -6.98 -22.41 -10.57
CA LEU A 130 -7.26 -23.43 -11.60
C LEU A 130 -6.07 -24.38 -11.66
N SER A 131 -6.32 -25.66 -11.65
CA SER A 131 -5.27 -26.68 -11.69
C SER A 131 -5.64 -27.88 -12.54
N GLY A 132 -4.62 -28.51 -13.13
CA GLY A 132 -4.78 -29.67 -13.99
C GLY A 132 -3.56 -29.95 -14.83
N ALA A 133 -3.77 -30.39 -16.06
CA ALA A 133 -2.73 -30.66 -17.04
C ALA A 133 -2.98 -29.94 -18.36
N LEU A 134 -1.92 -29.38 -18.98
CA LEU A 134 -1.88 -28.76 -20.29
C LEU A 134 -1.18 -29.70 -21.25
N HIS A 135 -1.82 -30.06 -22.36
CA HIS A 135 -1.22 -30.87 -23.43
C HIS A 135 -0.53 -30.02 -24.48
N ALA A 136 0.78 -30.15 -24.60
CA ALA A 136 1.56 -29.63 -25.71
C ALA A 136 1.55 -30.65 -26.85
N PRO A 137 0.86 -30.40 -27.98
CA PRO A 137 0.77 -31.39 -29.08
C PRO A 137 2.07 -31.63 -29.85
N GLU A 138 3.01 -30.70 -29.75
CA GLU A 138 4.34 -30.75 -30.37
C GLU A 138 5.39 -30.12 -29.46
N SER A 139 6.66 -30.44 -29.65
CA SER A 139 7.75 -29.79 -28.93
C SER A 139 8.17 -28.51 -29.63
N GLY A 140 8.50 -27.46 -28.88
CA GLY A 140 9.01 -26.19 -29.40
C GLY A 140 8.54 -24.97 -28.62
N ALA A 141 8.69 -23.79 -29.24
CA ALA A 141 8.42 -22.48 -28.65
C ALA A 141 6.94 -22.15 -28.70
N TYR A 142 6.30 -22.16 -27.55
CA TYR A 142 4.93 -21.69 -27.36
C TYR A 142 4.92 -20.24 -26.94
N LEU A 143 4.00 -19.43 -27.51
CA LEU A 143 3.63 -18.15 -26.94
C LEU A 143 2.43 -18.37 -26.04
N LEU A 144 2.55 -18.03 -24.76
CA LEU A 144 1.43 -18.00 -23.81
C LEU A 144 1.06 -16.56 -23.51
N ARG A 145 -0.25 -16.26 -23.49
CA ARG A 145 -0.80 -14.94 -23.16
C ARG A 145 -1.86 -15.11 -22.09
N LEU A 146 -1.64 -14.45 -20.95
CA LEU A 146 -2.59 -14.42 -19.83
C LEU A 146 -3.19 -13.03 -19.69
N TRP A 147 -4.51 -12.96 -19.81
CA TRP A 147 -5.29 -11.76 -19.54
C TRP A 147 -5.93 -11.90 -18.17
N SER A 148 -5.83 -10.88 -17.34
CA SER A 148 -6.51 -10.84 -16.05
C SER A 148 -6.91 -9.42 -15.65
N ASP A 149 -7.90 -9.35 -14.79
CA ASP A 149 -8.40 -8.25 -14.00
C ASP A 149 -8.83 -8.86 -12.66
N ASP A 150 -8.19 -8.67 -11.54
CA ASP A 150 -6.88 -8.13 -11.18
C ASP A 150 -5.69 -9.10 -11.42
N GLY A 151 -4.81 -9.25 -10.40
CA GLY A 151 -3.55 -9.96 -10.50
C GLY A 151 -3.65 -11.46 -10.70
N SER A 152 -2.69 -12.01 -11.47
CA SER A 152 -2.64 -13.44 -11.78
C SER A 152 -1.22 -13.99 -11.93
N LYS A 153 -1.05 -15.30 -11.71
CA LYS A 153 0.19 -16.04 -11.97
C LYS A 153 -0.09 -17.36 -12.67
N LEU A 154 0.73 -17.67 -13.66
CA LEU A 154 0.69 -18.94 -14.37
C LEU A 154 1.94 -19.77 -14.04
N PHE A 155 1.71 -21.01 -13.64
CA PHE A 155 2.75 -21.99 -13.35
C PHE A 155 2.66 -23.15 -14.33
N LEU A 156 3.80 -23.57 -14.85
CA LEU A 156 3.94 -24.81 -15.59
C LEU A 156 5.03 -25.68 -14.93
N ASP A 157 4.70 -26.93 -14.65
CA ASP A 157 5.59 -27.91 -14.00
C ASP A 157 6.23 -27.35 -12.72
N GLY A 158 5.42 -26.59 -11.94
CA GLY A 158 5.83 -25.98 -10.69
C GLY A 158 6.68 -24.70 -10.82
N ARG A 159 6.95 -24.24 -12.05
CA ARG A 159 7.72 -23.00 -12.31
C ARG A 159 6.79 -21.87 -12.68
N THR A 160 6.98 -20.70 -12.11
CA THR A 160 6.28 -19.49 -12.55
C THR A 160 6.75 -19.10 -13.94
N VAL A 161 5.83 -19.13 -14.92
CA VAL A 161 6.12 -18.73 -16.31
C VAL A 161 5.55 -17.35 -16.63
N ILE A 162 4.42 -16.98 -16.01
CA ILE A 162 3.89 -15.60 -16.04
C ILE A 162 3.66 -15.17 -14.59
N ASP A 163 4.26 -14.06 -14.21
CA ASP A 163 3.95 -13.33 -12.97
C ASP A 163 3.30 -12.00 -13.38
N HIS A 164 2.01 -11.90 -13.17
CA HIS A 164 1.17 -10.75 -13.50
C HIS A 164 0.37 -10.32 -12.27
N ASP A 165 1.06 -10.33 -11.11
CA ASP A 165 0.49 -10.01 -9.81
C ASP A 165 0.31 -8.51 -9.60
N GLY A 166 -0.55 -8.13 -8.65
CA GLY A 166 -0.88 -6.76 -8.29
C GLY A 166 -2.20 -6.29 -8.89
N LEU A 167 -2.66 -5.12 -8.43
CA LEU A 167 -3.91 -4.52 -8.92
C LEU A 167 -3.73 -3.94 -10.33
N HIS A 168 -4.58 -4.34 -11.24
CA HIS A 168 -4.63 -3.81 -12.60
C HIS A 168 -5.96 -4.15 -13.29
N SER A 169 -6.40 -3.27 -14.17
CA SER A 169 -7.52 -3.58 -15.07
C SER A 169 -7.14 -4.67 -16.07
N MET A 170 -8.12 -5.13 -16.86
CA MET A 170 -7.95 -6.19 -17.87
C MET A 170 -6.77 -5.92 -18.82
N VAL A 171 -5.64 -6.54 -18.56
CA VAL A 171 -4.38 -6.43 -19.32
C VAL A 171 -3.81 -7.80 -19.59
N ALA A 172 -3.09 -7.95 -20.70
CA ALA A 172 -2.40 -9.19 -21.06
C ALA A 172 -0.91 -9.14 -20.71
N LYS A 173 -0.40 -10.27 -20.25
CA LYS A 173 1.05 -10.54 -20.19
C LYS A 173 1.40 -11.75 -21.02
N GLU A 174 2.47 -11.64 -21.82
CA GLU A 174 2.94 -12.68 -22.74
C GLU A 174 4.29 -13.23 -22.31
N VAL A 175 4.49 -14.52 -22.58
CA VAL A 175 5.77 -15.20 -22.42
C VAL A 175 5.98 -16.21 -23.53
N ARG A 176 7.24 -16.41 -23.95
CA ARG A 176 7.63 -17.55 -24.77
C ARG A 176 8.26 -18.63 -23.90
N VAL A 177 7.76 -19.86 -24.02
CA VAL A 177 8.27 -21.00 -23.27
C VAL A 177 8.55 -22.16 -24.25
N GLU A 178 9.64 -22.86 -24.04
CA GLU A 178 9.96 -24.07 -24.78
C GLU A 178 9.33 -25.26 -24.06
N LEU A 179 8.34 -25.93 -24.69
CA LEU A 179 7.67 -27.09 -24.12
C LEU A 179 8.02 -28.35 -24.89
N GLU A 180 8.27 -29.44 -24.18
CA GLU A 180 8.33 -30.77 -24.73
C GLU A 180 6.92 -31.25 -25.05
N ARG A 181 6.77 -32.02 -26.15
CA ARG A 181 5.48 -32.65 -26.46
C ARG A 181 5.01 -33.55 -25.31
N GLY A 182 3.81 -33.36 -24.83
CA GLY A 182 3.21 -34.14 -23.76
C GLY A 182 2.33 -33.33 -22.83
N TRP A 183 2.10 -33.88 -21.64
CA TRP A 183 1.28 -33.23 -20.62
C TRP A 183 2.17 -32.53 -19.59
N HIS A 184 1.86 -31.26 -19.30
CA HIS A 184 2.52 -30.41 -18.33
C HIS A 184 1.58 -30.10 -17.19
N ALA A 185 2.05 -30.10 -15.95
CA ALA A 185 1.25 -29.63 -14.83
C ALA A 185 0.99 -28.12 -14.99
N ILE A 186 -0.27 -27.72 -14.96
CA ILE A 186 -0.67 -26.31 -15.03
C ILE A 186 -1.37 -25.90 -13.73
N GLU A 187 -0.94 -24.76 -13.19
CA GLU A 187 -1.65 -24.06 -12.12
C GLU A 187 -1.75 -22.59 -12.49
N LEU A 188 -2.95 -22.01 -12.33
CA LEU A 188 -3.20 -20.62 -12.54
C LEU A 188 -3.85 -20.06 -11.27
N ARG A 189 -3.30 -18.98 -10.73
CA ARG A 189 -3.81 -18.26 -9.59
C ARG A 189 -4.27 -16.88 -10.02
N HIS A 190 -5.36 -16.41 -9.47
CA HIS A 190 -5.94 -15.12 -9.76
C HIS A 190 -6.62 -14.58 -8.50
N PHE A 191 -6.62 -13.26 -8.32
CA PHE A 191 -7.41 -12.60 -7.30
C PHE A 191 -8.22 -11.45 -7.89
N GLU A 192 -9.28 -11.11 -7.20
CA GLU A 192 -10.16 -9.98 -7.48
C GLU A 192 -10.38 -9.16 -6.22
N ASN A 193 -10.17 -7.84 -6.32
CA ASN A 193 -10.33 -6.90 -5.20
C ASN A 193 -11.64 -6.08 -5.25
N GLY A 194 -12.28 -6.02 -6.40
CA GLY A 194 -13.54 -5.29 -6.63
C GLY A 194 -13.56 -4.59 -7.97
N GLY A 195 -14.72 -4.57 -8.59
CA GLY A 195 -14.91 -4.01 -9.93
C GLY A 195 -15.45 -5.04 -10.86
N GLY A 196 -14.82 -5.27 -11.98
CA GLY A 196 -15.17 -6.32 -12.94
C GLY A 196 -14.01 -7.28 -13.11
N SER A 197 -14.26 -8.56 -12.95
CA SER A 197 -13.22 -9.58 -12.99
C SER A 197 -13.25 -10.39 -14.28
N ARG A 198 -12.07 -10.63 -14.83
CA ARG A 198 -11.92 -11.48 -16.02
C ARG A 198 -10.58 -12.20 -16.02
N LEU A 199 -10.59 -13.44 -16.52
CA LEU A 199 -9.41 -14.28 -16.62
C LEU A 199 -9.45 -15.07 -17.92
N ARG A 200 -8.39 -14.92 -18.80
CA ARG A 200 -8.34 -15.62 -20.09
C ARG A 200 -6.93 -16.06 -20.42
N LEU A 201 -6.79 -17.34 -20.81
CA LEU A 201 -5.52 -17.95 -21.23
C LEU A 201 -5.55 -18.29 -22.71
N GLU A 202 -4.67 -17.66 -23.46
CA GLU A 202 -4.45 -17.89 -24.87
C GLU A 202 -3.06 -18.47 -25.13
N TRP A 203 -2.90 -19.14 -26.24
CA TRP A 203 -1.61 -19.67 -26.67
C TRP A 203 -1.41 -19.62 -28.17
N ARG A 204 -0.17 -19.75 -28.59
CA ARG A 204 0.21 -20.04 -29.97
C ARG A 204 1.23 -21.19 -29.97
N PRO A 205 0.83 -22.39 -30.36
CA PRO A 205 1.76 -23.51 -30.62
C PRO A 205 2.80 -23.19 -31.70
N PRO A 206 3.93 -23.87 -31.74
CA PRO A 206 5.00 -23.61 -32.71
C PRO A 206 4.57 -23.63 -34.18
N SER A 207 3.62 -24.52 -34.54
CA SER A 207 3.11 -24.66 -35.91
C SER A 207 1.90 -23.74 -36.24
N ALA A 208 1.40 -22.95 -35.27
CA ALA A 208 0.23 -22.09 -35.48
C ALA A 208 0.63 -20.63 -35.82
N ASP A 209 -0.15 -20.01 -36.70
CA ASP A 209 0.05 -18.63 -37.16
C ASP A 209 -0.67 -17.59 -36.26
N SER A 210 -1.69 -18.00 -35.49
CA SER A 210 -2.50 -17.11 -34.63
C SER A 210 -2.36 -17.46 -33.17
N VAL A 211 -2.66 -16.48 -32.32
CA VAL A 211 -2.82 -16.68 -30.86
C VAL A 211 -4.30 -16.90 -30.59
N ASP A 212 -4.66 -18.07 -30.09
CA ASP A 212 -6.03 -18.48 -29.87
C ASP A 212 -6.23 -18.95 -28.42
N LEU A 213 -7.48 -19.01 -27.98
CA LEU A 213 -7.83 -19.58 -26.68
C LEU A 213 -7.30 -21.01 -26.56
N VAL A 214 -6.68 -21.35 -25.43
CA VAL A 214 -6.27 -22.75 -25.18
C VAL A 214 -7.51 -23.64 -25.24
N PRO A 215 -7.56 -24.61 -26.20
CA PRO A 215 -8.77 -25.38 -26.42
C PRO A 215 -9.01 -26.40 -25.30
N GLU A 216 -10.28 -26.71 -25.03
CA GLU A 216 -10.70 -27.70 -24.05
C GLU A 216 -9.97 -29.05 -24.22
N SER A 217 -9.71 -29.48 -25.47
CA SER A 217 -9.01 -30.73 -25.78
C SER A 217 -7.57 -30.78 -25.29
N SER A 218 -6.95 -29.61 -25.06
CA SER A 218 -5.60 -29.47 -24.50
C SER A 218 -5.56 -29.27 -22.99
N LEU A 219 -6.70 -29.33 -22.32
CA LEU A 219 -6.80 -29.21 -20.87
C LEU A 219 -7.40 -30.49 -20.27
N ALA A 220 -6.88 -30.87 -19.11
CA ALA A 220 -7.37 -32.08 -18.41
C ALA A 220 -7.27 -31.92 -16.88
N THR A 221 -8.24 -32.53 -16.17
CA THR A 221 -8.20 -32.66 -14.71
C THR A 221 -8.65 -34.06 -14.30
N ALA A 222 -8.20 -34.52 -13.12
CA ALA A 222 -8.53 -35.87 -12.65
C ALA A 222 -10.02 -36.00 -12.25
N THR A 223 -10.67 -37.10 -12.62
CA THR A 223 -12.10 -37.37 -12.34
C THR A 223 -12.37 -37.78 -10.89
N GLY A 224 -11.39 -38.37 -10.20
CA GLY A 224 -11.56 -38.86 -8.82
C GLY A 224 -11.48 -37.82 -7.71
N ILE A 225 -11.42 -36.53 -8.05
CA ILE A 225 -11.32 -35.45 -7.05
C ILE A 225 -12.70 -35.20 -6.41
N VAL A 226 -12.73 -35.30 -5.09
CA VAL A 226 -13.93 -34.94 -4.30
C VAL A 226 -14.05 -33.41 -4.25
N ARG A 227 -15.06 -32.86 -4.90
CA ARG A 227 -15.30 -31.40 -5.01
C ARG A 227 -16.27 -30.94 -3.94
N LEU A 228 -15.73 -30.70 -2.74
CA LEU A 228 -16.49 -30.15 -1.63
C LEU A 228 -16.46 -28.61 -1.68
N THR A 229 -17.55 -27.99 -1.22
CA THR A 229 -17.64 -26.54 -1.01
C THR A 229 -18.18 -26.25 0.38
N ALA A 230 -17.79 -25.13 0.95
CA ALA A 230 -18.29 -24.63 2.21
C ALA A 230 -18.57 -23.12 2.10
N PRO A 231 -19.66 -22.62 2.68
CA PRO A 231 -19.95 -21.19 2.72
C PRO A 231 -19.00 -20.44 3.67
N GLY A 232 -19.09 -19.11 3.67
CA GLY A 232 -18.36 -18.21 4.56
C GLY A 232 -16.99 -17.82 4.01
N GLU A 233 -16.48 -16.74 4.55
CA GLU A 233 -15.20 -16.15 4.17
C GLU A 233 -14.02 -17.03 4.59
N LYS A 234 -12.98 -17.02 3.79
CA LYS A 234 -11.75 -17.79 4.00
C LYS A 234 -10.63 -16.87 4.47
N ARG A 235 -9.68 -17.43 5.19
CA ARG A 235 -8.56 -16.69 5.76
C ARG A 235 -7.30 -16.83 4.90
N ALA A 236 -6.76 -15.70 4.50
CA ALA A 236 -5.45 -15.63 3.87
C ALA A 236 -4.33 -15.62 4.93
N VAL A 237 -3.14 -16.10 4.56
CA VAL A 237 -1.95 -16.08 5.43
C VAL A 237 -1.41 -14.65 5.65
N ARG A 238 -2.06 -13.63 5.11
CA ARG A 238 -1.58 -12.25 5.14
C ARG A 238 -1.54 -11.57 6.51
N ALA A 239 -2.36 -12.00 7.47
CA ALA A 239 -2.59 -11.22 8.68
C ALA A 239 -1.54 -11.45 9.78
N LEU A 240 -0.85 -12.59 9.80
CA LEU A 240 -0.02 -13.01 10.92
C LEU A 240 1.49 -12.81 10.71
N LEU A 241 1.92 -12.57 9.46
CA LEU A 241 3.33 -12.45 9.08
C LEU A 241 3.63 -11.19 8.26
N ARG A 242 2.85 -10.12 8.44
CA ARG A 242 3.21 -8.83 7.85
C ARG A 242 4.47 -8.31 8.52
N GLY A 243 5.37 -7.78 7.67
CA GLY A 243 6.60 -7.17 8.11
C GLY A 243 6.39 -5.97 9.06
N ALA A 244 7.49 -5.47 9.59
CA ALA A 244 7.51 -4.25 10.40
C ALA A 244 6.83 -3.08 9.69
N PRO A 245 6.37 -2.03 10.43
CA PRO A 245 5.90 -0.79 9.82
C PRO A 245 6.84 -0.33 8.71
N GLY A 246 6.28 0.01 7.55
CA GLY A 246 7.03 0.35 6.36
C GLY A 246 7.18 -0.78 5.32
N ASP A 247 6.70 -1.98 5.58
CA ASP A 247 6.65 -3.09 4.63
C ASP A 247 5.41 -3.03 3.71
N GLY A 248 5.10 -1.85 3.17
CA GLY A 248 3.90 -1.61 2.36
C GLY A 248 2.61 -1.53 3.17
N ARG A 249 2.69 -1.47 4.51
CA ARG A 249 1.53 -1.27 5.38
C ARG A 249 1.17 0.20 5.43
N ASP A 250 -0.13 0.47 5.39
CA ASP A 250 -0.66 1.79 5.67
C ASP A 250 -0.40 2.19 7.13
N ILE A 251 -0.28 3.50 7.35
CA ILE A 251 -0.25 4.08 8.69
C ILE A 251 -1.67 3.98 9.28
N ASP A 252 -1.82 3.42 10.46
CA ASP A 252 -3.13 3.20 11.08
C ASP A 252 -3.65 4.36 11.93
N GLY A 253 -2.87 5.43 12.10
CA GLY A 253 -3.21 6.48 13.05
C GLY A 253 -2.86 7.88 12.62
N VAL A 254 -3.26 8.82 13.46
CA VAL A 254 -2.91 10.23 13.33
C VAL A 254 -1.44 10.40 13.65
N HIS A 255 -0.77 11.23 12.85
CA HIS A 255 0.63 11.57 13.04
C HIS A 255 0.90 12.11 14.47
N PRO A 256 1.87 11.55 15.23
CA PRO A 256 2.07 11.88 16.65
C PRO A 256 2.36 13.36 16.93
N SER A 257 2.94 14.09 15.96
CA SER A 257 3.15 15.54 16.08
C SER A 257 1.85 16.37 15.91
N TYR A 258 0.70 15.74 15.68
CA TYR A 258 -0.56 16.44 15.47
C TYR A 258 -1.66 15.97 16.42
N ARG A 259 -2.50 16.91 16.81
CA ARG A 259 -3.74 16.64 17.55
C ARG A 259 -4.92 16.85 16.63
N VAL A 260 -5.80 15.87 16.57
CA VAL A 260 -7.06 15.94 15.83
C VAL A 260 -8.17 16.39 16.75
N THR A 261 -8.97 17.34 16.29
CA THR A 261 -10.23 17.73 16.90
C THR A 261 -11.29 17.87 15.81
N HIS A 262 -12.55 17.61 16.16
CA HIS A 262 -13.63 17.83 15.21
C HIS A 262 -13.90 19.33 15.05
N ALA A 263 -14.02 19.79 13.82
CA ALA A 263 -14.39 21.18 13.49
C ALA A 263 -15.88 21.31 13.11
N ARG A 264 -16.71 20.34 13.50
CA ARG A 264 -18.15 20.28 13.27
C ARG A 264 -18.92 19.84 14.52
N PRO A 265 -20.16 20.29 14.73
CA PRO A 265 -21.04 19.72 15.74
C PRO A 265 -21.47 18.30 15.33
N GLU A 266 -21.99 17.53 16.28
CA GLU A 266 -22.29 16.11 16.05
C GLU A 266 -23.38 15.87 15.00
N HIS A 267 -24.39 16.73 14.98
CA HIS A 267 -25.54 16.64 14.08
C HIS A 267 -25.28 17.18 12.66
N PHE A 268 -24.10 17.73 12.37
CA PHE A 268 -23.72 18.23 11.06
C PHE A 268 -22.78 17.23 10.35
N GLU A 269 -23.25 16.69 9.24
CA GLU A 269 -22.61 15.61 8.48
C GLU A 269 -22.21 16.08 7.08
N PRO A 270 -21.25 17.03 6.95
CA PRO A 270 -20.92 17.62 5.67
C PRO A 270 -20.09 16.67 4.78
N ARG A 271 -20.51 16.51 3.54
CA ARG A 271 -19.64 16.04 2.46
C ARG A 271 -18.93 17.23 1.87
N VAL A 272 -17.72 17.49 2.33
CA VAL A 272 -17.05 18.77 2.10
C VAL A 272 -16.56 18.91 0.66
N GLY A 273 -17.13 19.91 -0.05
CA GLY A 273 -16.74 20.31 -1.41
C GLY A 273 -15.70 21.43 -1.46
N GLY A 274 -15.66 22.28 -0.44
CA GLY A 274 -14.73 23.41 -0.28
C GLY A 274 -14.74 23.97 1.12
N ILE A 275 -13.63 24.57 1.53
CA ILE A 275 -13.44 25.24 2.84
C ILE A 275 -12.76 26.59 2.58
N ASP A 276 -13.25 27.64 3.24
CA ASP A 276 -12.55 28.92 3.37
C ASP A 276 -13.05 29.70 4.61
N TRP A 277 -12.59 30.92 4.82
CA TRP A 277 -12.94 31.73 6.01
C TRP A 277 -13.43 33.11 5.61
N LEU A 278 -14.43 33.57 6.33
CA LEU A 278 -14.86 34.97 6.32
C LEU A 278 -13.80 35.88 6.97
N PRO A 279 -13.78 37.18 6.65
CA PRO A 279 -12.81 38.11 7.26
C PRO A 279 -12.89 38.20 8.78
N ASP A 280 -14.02 37.81 9.38
CA ASP A 280 -14.24 37.77 10.86
C ASP A 280 -13.71 36.48 11.52
N GLY A 281 -13.16 35.54 10.70
CA GLY A 281 -12.59 34.30 11.17
C GLY A 281 -13.54 33.10 11.23
N ARG A 282 -14.83 33.30 10.91
CA ARG A 282 -15.79 32.19 10.81
C ARG A 282 -15.51 31.37 9.52
N MET A 283 -15.70 30.05 9.65
CA MET A 283 -15.45 29.12 8.56
C MET A 283 -16.64 29.03 7.60
N LEU A 284 -16.35 28.97 6.31
CA LEU A 284 -17.31 28.60 5.27
C LEU A 284 -17.03 27.19 4.77
N VAL A 285 -18.11 26.42 4.57
CA VAL A 285 -18.06 25.07 3.99
C VAL A 285 -19.13 24.92 2.93
N CYS A 286 -18.77 24.52 1.72
CA CYS A 286 -19.77 24.04 0.75
C CYS A 286 -19.83 22.52 0.76
N THR A 287 -21.01 21.96 0.43
CA THR A 287 -21.24 20.50 0.50
C THR A 287 -21.59 19.90 -0.84
N TRP A 288 -20.91 18.78 -1.16
CA TRP A 288 -21.22 17.95 -2.33
C TRP A 288 -22.27 16.89 -1.96
N ASP A 289 -23.50 17.31 -1.99
CA ASP A 289 -24.70 16.50 -1.75
C ASP A 289 -25.85 17.00 -2.63
N SER A 290 -27.03 16.39 -2.51
CA SER A 290 -28.22 16.76 -3.30
C SER A 290 -28.79 18.15 -2.95
N ILE A 291 -28.36 18.75 -1.85
CA ILE A 291 -28.78 20.09 -1.42
C ILE A 291 -27.88 21.14 -2.07
N GLY A 292 -26.59 20.85 -2.23
CA GLY A 292 -25.61 21.79 -2.75
C GLY A 292 -25.58 23.08 -1.96
N ALA A 293 -25.23 23.00 -0.67
CA ALA A 293 -25.36 24.11 0.27
C ALA A 293 -24.01 24.74 0.64
N VAL A 294 -24.09 25.98 1.16
CA VAL A 294 -22.99 26.66 1.84
C VAL A 294 -23.41 26.95 3.26
N TYR A 295 -22.51 26.68 4.20
CA TYR A 295 -22.71 26.88 5.64
C TYR A 295 -21.62 27.77 6.22
N VAL A 296 -22.01 28.62 7.17
CA VAL A 296 -21.09 29.32 8.08
C VAL A 296 -21.01 28.54 9.38
N LEU A 297 -19.80 28.29 9.83
CA LEU A 297 -19.51 27.66 11.12
C LEU A 297 -18.71 28.60 12.00
N ASP A 298 -19.12 28.71 13.28
CA ASP A 298 -18.38 29.47 14.27
C ASP A 298 -17.77 28.57 15.34
N ASN A 299 -16.69 29.01 15.98
CA ASN A 299 -15.97 28.29 17.03
C ASN A 299 -15.31 26.97 16.60
N THR A 300 -15.00 26.80 15.33
CA THR A 300 -14.40 25.58 14.80
C THR A 300 -13.01 25.26 15.38
N ALA A 301 -12.30 26.27 15.88
CA ALA A 301 -11.00 26.13 16.55
C ALA A 301 -11.10 25.72 18.04
N SER A 302 -12.30 25.72 18.63
CA SER A 302 -12.49 25.47 20.07
C SER A 302 -12.11 24.07 20.54
N GLY A 303 -12.14 23.09 19.64
CA GLY A 303 -11.97 21.68 19.95
C GLY A 303 -13.16 21.03 20.66
N GLU A 304 -14.22 21.80 20.94
CA GLU A 304 -15.43 21.33 21.63
C GLU A 304 -16.64 21.36 20.69
N ARG A 305 -17.09 20.20 20.24
CA ARG A 305 -18.20 20.04 19.26
C ARG A 305 -19.49 20.78 19.70
N SER A 306 -19.77 20.82 20.98
CA SER A 306 -20.98 21.48 21.53
C SER A 306 -20.95 22.99 21.43
N LYS A 307 -19.80 23.61 21.25
CA LYS A 307 -19.63 25.06 21.06
C LYS A 307 -19.71 25.51 19.63
N ILE A 308 -19.58 24.59 18.68
CA ILE A 308 -19.59 24.88 17.25
C ILE A 308 -21.04 25.09 16.79
N THR A 309 -21.28 26.23 16.17
CA THR A 309 -22.58 26.54 15.58
C THR A 309 -22.51 26.44 14.07
N VAL A 310 -23.65 26.12 13.43
CA VAL A 310 -23.76 25.96 11.97
C VAL A 310 -25.00 26.70 11.49
N LYS A 311 -24.85 27.61 10.53
CA LYS A 311 -25.94 28.28 9.81
C LYS A 311 -25.80 28.02 8.31
N ARG A 312 -26.85 27.51 7.66
CA ARG A 312 -26.90 27.45 6.22
C ARG A 312 -27.21 28.83 5.66
N ILE A 313 -26.35 29.29 4.74
CA ILE A 313 -26.50 30.61 4.09
C ILE A 313 -26.96 30.54 2.63
N ALA A 314 -26.66 29.43 1.95
CA ALA A 314 -27.05 29.19 0.56
C ALA A 314 -27.41 27.71 0.32
N ALA A 315 -28.17 27.42 -0.73
CA ALA A 315 -28.51 26.08 -1.17
C ALA A 315 -28.89 26.06 -2.66
N GLY A 316 -29.00 24.87 -3.26
CA GLY A 316 -29.40 24.69 -4.66
C GLY A 316 -28.24 24.82 -5.66
N LEU A 317 -27.00 24.80 -5.18
CA LEU A 317 -25.81 24.83 -6.04
C LEU A 317 -25.56 23.45 -6.67
N ALA A 318 -25.13 23.45 -7.93
CA ALA A 318 -24.89 22.21 -8.69
C ALA A 318 -23.47 21.67 -8.44
N GLU A 319 -23.37 20.65 -7.58
CA GLU A 319 -22.10 19.97 -7.26
C GLU A 319 -20.97 20.94 -6.88
N PRO A 320 -21.14 21.78 -5.80
CA PRO A 320 -20.14 22.78 -5.45
C PRO A 320 -18.87 22.12 -4.89
N LEU A 321 -17.78 22.16 -5.65
CA LEU A 321 -16.51 21.52 -5.33
C LEU A 321 -15.32 22.49 -5.28
N GLY A 322 -15.59 23.77 -5.19
CA GLY A 322 -14.62 24.82 -4.95
C GLY A 322 -15.28 26.00 -4.21
N LEU A 323 -14.58 26.60 -3.26
CA LEU A 323 -15.06 27.72 -2.44
C LEU A 323 -13.90 28.67 -2.14
N ARG A 324 -14.08 29.96 -2.33
CA ARG A 324 -13.11 31.00 -1.95
C ARG A 324 -13.80 32.25 -1.45
N VAL A 325 -13.15 32.89 -0.50
CA VAL A 325 -13.47 34.24 -0.06
C VAL A 325 -12.34 35.17 -0.49
N VAL A 326 -12.65 36.14 -1.35
CA VAL A 326 -11.70 37.13 -1.85
C VAL A 326 -12.27 38.51 -1.60
N ASP A 327 -11.54 39.35 -0.89
CA ASP A 327 -11.99 40.71 -0.49
C ASP A 327 -13.39 40.74 0.17
N GLY A 328 -13.68 39.71 0.97
CA GLY A 328 -14.98 39.54 1.66
C GLY A 328 -16.12 39.03 0.79
N ARG A 329 -15.89 38.80 -0.50
CA ARG A 329 -16.85 38.22 -1.45
C ARG A 329 -16.74 36.71 -1.48
N ILE A 330 -17.85 35.99 -1.53
CA ILE A 330 -17.93 34.54 -1.50
C ILE A 330 -18.10 34.00 -2.94
N PHE A 331 -17.16 33.18 -3.39
CA PHE A 331 -17.19 32.55 -4.71
C PHE A 331 -17.30 31.04 -4.57
N VAL A 332 -18.20 30.43 -5.34
CA VAL A 332 -18.41 28.97 -5.38
C VAL A 332 -18.28 28.48 -6.80
N LEU A 333 -17.43 27.47 -7.00
CA LEU A 333 -17.32 26.76 -8.26
C LEU A 333 -18.35 25.63 -8.30
N GLN A 334 -19.28 25.75 -9.22
CA GLN A 334 -20.25 24.74 -9.57
C GLN A 334 -19.81 23.96 -10.81
N LYS A 335 -20.50 22.86 -11.13
CA LYS A 335 -20.19 22.03 -12.32
C LYS A 335 -20.10 22.84 -13.61
N GLN A 336 -20.96 23.84 -13.80
CA GLN A 336 -21.14 24.61 -15.05
C GLN A 336 -20.76 26.08 -14.93
N GLU A 337 -20.49 26.62 -13.74
CA GLU A 337 -20.20 28.04 -13.57
C GLU A 337 -19.42 28.38 -12.29
N LEU A 338 -18.79 29.55 -12.32
CA LEU A 338 -18.29 30.24 -11.12
C LEU A 338 -19.36 31.25 -10.69
N THR A 339 -19.84 31.08 -9.44
CA THR A 339 -20.94 31.88 -8.87
C THR A 339 -20.43 32.71 -7.69
N GLU A 340 -20.77 34.00 -7.66
CA GLU A 340 -20.66 34.84 -6.46
C GLU A 340 -21.96 34.77 -5.67
N LEU A 341 -21.84 34.58 -4.37
CA LEU A 341 -22.96 34.56 -3.45
C LEU A 341 -23.05 35.92 -2.75
N VAL A 342 -24.19 36.62 -2.91
CA VAL A 342 -24.39 38.01 -2.42
C VAL A 342 -25.54 38.03 -1.45
N ASP A 343 -25.27 38.53 -0.25
CA ASP A 343 -26.24 38.90 0.75
C ASP A 343 -26.49 40.42 0.61
N LEU A 344 -27.70 40.82 0.24
CA LEU A 344 -28.05 42.21 -0.06
C LEU A 344 -28.56 43.01 1.16
N ASP A 345 -29.17 42.34 2.13
CA ASP A 345 -29.78 42.98 3.29
C ASP A 345 -29.01 42.75 4.57
N GLY A 346 -27.97 41.91 4.57
CA GLY A 346 -27.06 41.67 5.70
C GLY A 346 -27.60 40.71 6.76
N ASP A 347 -28.59 39.87 6.41
CA ASP A 347 -29.16 38.88 7.33
C ASP A 347 -28.36 37.54 7.33
N GLU A 348 -27.29 37.46 6.56
CA GLU A 348 -26.44 36.29 6.36
C GLU A 348 -27.18 35.11 5.68
N VAL A 349 -28.18 35.41 4.84
CA VAL A 349 -28.78 34.49 3.89
C VAL A 349 -28.57 35.05 2.50
N ILE A 350 -28.14 34.21 1.58
CA ILE A 350 -27.81 34.68 0.22
C ILE A 350 -29.08 35.00 -0.56
N ASP A 351 -29.21 36.24 -1.00
CA ASP A 351 -30.33 36.75 -1.82
C ASP A 351 -30.08 36.58 -3.30
N GLU A 352 -28.82 36.75 -3.76
CA GLU A 352 -28.46 36.75 -5.15
C GLU A 352 -27.32 35.76 -5.43
N TYR A 353 -27.54 34.88 -6.41
CA TYR A 353 -26.56 33.99 -7.00
C TYR A 353 -26.11 34.56 -8.32
N ARG A 354 -24.97 35.25 -8.36
CA ARG A 354 -24.46 35.97 -9.50
C ARG A 354 -23.48 35.10 -10.29
N ALA A 355 -23.86 34.69 -11.50
CA ALA A 355 -22.95 33.97 -12.39
C ALA A 355 -21.81 34.93 -12.83
N ILE A 356 -20.60 34.66 -12.39
CA ILE A 356 -19.39 35.40 -12.74
C ILE A 356 -18.84 34.93 -14.07
N ALA A 357 -18.68 33.60 -14.22
CA ALA A 357 -18.19 32.98 -15.46
C ALA A 357 -18.91 31.68 -15.73
N SER A 358 -19.26 31.42 -16.96
CA SER A 358 -19.90 30.22 -17.46
C SER A 358 -19.50 29.98 -18.91
N GLY A 359 -19.94 28.87 -19.52
CA GLY A 359 -19.75 28.66 -20.96
C GLY A 359 -18.78 27.54 -21.30
N TRP A 360 -18.16 26.86 -20.29
CA TRP A 360 -17.57 25.56 -20.53
C TRP A 360 -18.66 24.50 -20.56
N GLU A 361 -18.55 23.59 -21.52
CA GLU A 361 -19.58 22.60 -21.76
C GLU A 361 -19.63 21.52 -20.69
N VAL A 362 -20.84 21.03 -20.40
CA VAL A 362 -21.12 19.91 -19.50
C VAL A 362 -22.14 18.98 -20.13
N SER A 363 -22.08 17.68 -19.76
CA SER A 363 -23.11 16.70 -20.11
C SER A 363 -23.79 16.16 -18.84
N ASP A 364 -24.63 15.16 -19.03
CA ASP A 364 -25.29 14.42 -17.96
C ASP A 364 -24.38 13.41 -17.26
N ASN A 365 -23.09 13.34 -17.64
CA ASN A 365 -22.17 12.39 -17.05
C ASN A 365 -21.88 12.73 -15.58
N PHE A 366 -21.96 11.70 -14.74
CA PHE A 366 -21.78 11.81 -13.30
C PHE A 366 -20.37 12.22 -12.86
N HIS A 367 -19.37 12.14 -13.76
CA HIS A 367 -17.97 12.40 -13.46
C HIS A 367 -17.43 13.72 -14.04
N GLU A 368 -18.21 14.49 -14.75
CA GLU A 368 -17.79 15.78 -15.28
C GLU A 368 -17.78 16.88 -14.22
N PHE A 369 -16.93 16.72 -13.22
CA PHE A 369 -16.78 17.69 -12.15
C PHE A 369 -16.03 18.95 -12.61
N ALA A 370 -16.25 20.05 -11.87
CA ALA A 370 -15.36 21.19 -11.82
C ALA A 370 -14.78 21.25 -10.40
N PHE A 371 -13.46 21.08 -10.28
CA PHE A 371 -12.80 20.86 -9.00
C PHE A 371 -11.93 22.03 -8.57
N GLY A 372 -11.93 22.27 -7.25
CA GLY A 372 -11.06 23.20 -6.58
C GLY A 372 -11.35 24.65 -6.98
N LEU A 373 -10.72 25.58 -6.34
CA LEU A 373 -10.73 26.99 -6.70
C LEU A 373 -9.53 27.66 -6.04
N VAL A 374 -8.60 28.17 -6.81
CA VAL A 374 -7.44 28.94 -6.32
C VAL A 374 -7.52 30.33 -6.90
N GLU A 375 -7.34 31.36 -6.05
CA GLU A 375 -7.13 32.73 -6.52
C GLU A 375 -5.63 33.04 -6.51
N GLN A 376 -5.12 33.59 -7.59
CA GLN A 376 -3.76 34.10 -7.68
C GLN A 376 -3.69 35.24 -8.72
N ASP A 377 -3.06 36.35 -8.32
CA ASP A 377 -2.84 37.54 -9.14
C ASP A 377 -4.15 38.12 -9.73
N GLY A 378 -5.26 38.01 -9.01
CA GLY A 378 -6.57 38.51 -9.39
C GLY A 378 -7.31 37.62 -10.39
N PHE A 379 -6.87 36.37 -10.59
CA PHE A 379 -7.54 35.37 -11.42
C PHE A 379 -7.89 34.14 -10.59
N PHE A 380 -8.99 33.47 -10.97
CA PHE A 380 -9.31 32.15 -10.43
C PHE A 380 -8.78 31.05 -11.35
N TYR A 381 -8.31 29.97 -10.74
CA TYR A 381 -7.92 28.73 -11.41
C TYR A 381 -8.78 27.57 -10.90
N ALA A 382 -9.27 26.74 -11.81
CA ALA A 382 -10.14 25.61 -11.54
C ALA A 382 -9.89 24.47 -12.54
N ASN A 383 -10.15 23.23 -12.14
CA ASN A 383 -9.92 22.05 -12.94
C ASN A 383 -11.23 21.46 -13.48
N LEU A 384 -11.25 21.01 -14.73
CA LEU A 384 -12.37 20.30 -15.34
C LEU A 384 -12.06 18.82 -15.55
N ALA A 385 -12.78 17.93 -14.87
CA ALA A 385 -12.65 16.49 -15.05
C ALA A 385 -13.32 15.99 -16.33
N VAL A 386 -12.85 14.88 -16.89
CA VAL A 386 -13.45 14.23 -18.06
C VAL A 386 -14.64 13.35 -17.69
N ALA A 387 -15.55 13.10 -18.62
CA ALA A 387 -16.58 12.08 -18.50
C ALA A 387 -15.98 10.69 -18.52
N ILE A 388 -16.51 9.77 -17.67
CA ILE A 388 -16.09 8.38 -17.63
C ILE A 388 -17.28 7.42 -17.81
N LEU A 389 -16.96 6.19 -18.17
CA LEU A 389 -17.85 5.04 -18.10
C LEU A 389 -17.79 4.39 -16.70
N PRO A 390 -18.80 3.62 -16.29
CA PRO A 390 -18.64 2.70 -15.15
C PRO A 390 -17.39 1.83 -15.34
N GLY A 391 -16.57 1.70 -14.28
CA GLY A 391 -15.25 1.06 -14.37
C GLY A 391 -14.08 2.00 -14.70
N GLY A 392 -14.33 3.31 -14.86
CA GLY A 392 -13.31 4.36 -14.84
C GLY A 392 -12.71 4.77 -16.19
N ALA A 393 -12.88 4.00 -17.27
CA ALA A 393 -12.39 4.38 -18.60
C ALA A 393 -13.06 5.69 -19.08
N SER A 394 -12.32 6.54 -19.79
CA SER A 394 -12.87 7.79 -20.33
C SER A 394 -13.98 7.51 -21.34
N LYS A 395 -15.16 8.14 -21.13
CA LYS A 395 -16.28 8.11 -22.10
C LYS A 395 -15.85 8.79 -23.41
N ARG A 396 -16.36 8.33 -24.52
CA ARG A 396 -16.13 8.95 -25.83
C ARG A 396 -17.45 9.04 -26.60
N PRO A 397 -17.73 10.16 -27.30
CA PRO A 397 -16.92 11.39 -27.30
C PRO A 397 -17.03 12.15 -25.96
N GLN A 398 -16.04 12.99 -25.67
CA GLN A 398 -16.09 13.98 -24.59
C GLN A 398 -16.76 15.25 -25.08
N VAL A 399 -17.37 16.03 -24.21
CA VAL A 399 -17.73 17.42 -24.53
C VAL A 399 -16.47 18.30 -24.56
N PRO A 400 -16.42 19.32 -25.41
CA PRO A 400 -15.27 20.20 -25.55
C PRO A 400 -14.85 20.85 -24.22
N GLY A 401 -13.56 21.09 -24.06
CA GLY A 401 -13.01 21.80 -22.90
C GLY A 401 -12.84 20.99 -21.62
N ARG A 402 -13.29 19.73 -21.56
CA ARG A 402 -13.02 18.88 -20.39
C ARG A 402 -11.54 18.42 -20.34
N GLY A 403 -11.04 18.09 -19.16
CA GLY A 403 -9.63 17.71 -18.95
C GLY A 403 -8.64 18.88 -19.01
N ASN A 404 -9.12 20.11 -18.81
CA ASN A 404 -8.33 21.34 -18.83
C ASN A 404 -8.36 22.05 -17.48
N VAL A 405 -7.41 22.96 -17.29
CA VAL A 405 -7.44 23.98 -16.25
C VAL A 405 -8.02 25.26 -16.81
N LEU A 406 -9.02 25.81 -16.14
CA LEU A 406 -9.55 27.13 -16.40
C LEU A 406 -8.71 28.19 -15.71
N LYS A 407 -8.45 29.30 -16.39
CA LYS A 407 -8.06 30.58 -15.78
C LYS A 407 -9.19 31.57 -16.08
N ILE A 408 -9.80 32.11 -15.01
CA ILE A 408 -11.02 32.95 -15.10
C ILE A 408 -10.67 34.34 -14.58
N ASP A 409 -11.06 35.38 -15.37
CA ASP A 409 -11.04 36.76 -14.91
C ASP A 409 -12.38 37.12 -14.23
N PRO A 410 -12.41 37.34 -12.91
CA PRO A 410 -13.65 37.62 -12.20
C PRO A 410 -14.25 39.02 -12.50
N ARG A 411 -13.51 39.88 -13.20
CA ARG A 411 -13.96 41.26 -13.52
C ARG A 411 -14.92 41.31 -14.68
N ASP A 412 -14.74 40.44 -15.66
CA ASP A 412 -15.56 40.40 -16.89
C ASP A 412 -16.10 38.99 -17.20
N GLY A 413 -15.73 37.97 -16.40
CA GLY A 413 -16.19 36.60 -16.57
C GLY A 413 -15.52 35.84 -17.71
N SER A 414 -14.55 36.45 -18.40
CA SER A 414 -13.80 35.76 -19.44
C SER A 414 -12.93 34.64 -18.88
N PHE A 415 -12.77 33.55 -19.62
CA PHE A 415 -11.88 32.45 -19.23
C PHE A 415 -11.08 31.93 -20.43
N GLU A 416 -9.95 31.27 -20.09
CA GLU A 416 -9.14 30.56 -21.06
C GLU A 416 -8.81 29.15 -20.53
N PHE A 417 -8.56 28.20 -21.43
CA PHE A 417 -7.99 26.91 -21.07
C PHE A 417 -6.47 27.07 -20.92
N PHE A 418 -6.02 27.10 -19.67
CA PHE A 418 -4.65 27.44 -19.31
C PHE A 418 -3.66 26.28 -19.47
N ALA A 419 -4.09 25.04 -19.17
CA ALA A 419 -3.33 23.81 -19.31
C ALA A 419 -4.25 22.64 -19.64
N HIS A 420 -3.70 21.53 -20.15
CA HIS A 420 -4.45 20.50 -20.85
C HIS A 420 -4.06 19.08 -20.39
N GLY A 421 -4.91 18.09 -20.72
CA GLY A 421 -4.58 16.69 -20.61
C GLY A 421 -4.64 16.12 -19.18
N LEU A 422 -5.57 16.63 -18.38
CA LEU A 422 -5.94 16.08 -17.07
C LEU A 422 -7.12 15.10 -17.21
N ARG A 423 -7.31 14.20 -16.24
CA ARG A 423 -8.43 13.25 -16.23
C ARG A 423 -9.42 13.53 -15.10
N THR A 424 -8.98 13.33 -13.85
CA THR A 424 -9.77 13.60 -12.64
C THR A 424 -8.93 14.44 -11.68
N PRO A 425 -8.71 15.71 -12.04
CA PRO A 425 -7.84 16.59 -11.26
C PRO A 425 -8.59 17.13 -10.03
N ASN A 426 -8.82 16.28 -9.02
CA ASN A 426 -9.62 16.62 -7.84
C ASN A 426 -9.00 17.72 -6.97
N GLY A 427 -7.67 17.85 -6.97
CA GLY A 427 -7.00 18.87 -6.17
C GLY A 427 -6.31 19.95 -7.01
N ILE A 428 -6.46 21.21 -6.62
CA ILE A 428 -5.64 22.34 -7.03
C ILE A 428 -5.38 23.21 -5.81
N GLY A 429 -4.13 23.59 -5.57
CA GLY A 429 -3.77 24.34 -4.37
C GLY A 429 -2.35 24.92 -4.41
N PRO A 430 -2.00 25.73 -3.42
CA PRO A 430 -0.69 26.36 -3.33
C PRO A 430 0.40 25.33 -2.95
N GLY A 431 1.58 25.59 -3.46
CA GLY A 431 2.79 24.87 -3.11
C GLY A 431 3.97 25.81 -2.85
N PRO A 432 5.21 25.28 -2.77
CA PRO A 432 6.40 26.08 -2.55
C PRO A 432 6.61 27.17 -3.61
N ASN A 433 7.27 28.25 -3.22
CA ASN A 433 7.63 29.38 -4.10
C ASN A 433 6.45 30.12 -4.76
N GLY A 434 5.22 29.99 -4.22
CA GLY A 434 4.02 30.60 -4.81
C GLY A 434 3.49 29.88 -6.06
N GLU A 435 3.99 28.69 -6.35
CA GLU A 435 3.52 27.87 -7.46
C GLU A 435 2.19 27.19 -7.15
N ILE A 436 1.37 26.92 -8.16
CA ILE A 436 0.16 26.14 -8.03
C ILE A 436 0.44 24.68 -8.44
N PHE A 437 -0.05 23.76 -7.64
CA PHE A 437 0.04 22.31 -7.90
C PHE A 437 -1.34 21.69 -8.07
N ILE A 438 -1.39 20.62 -8.86
CA ILE A 438 -2.60 19.85 -9.17
C ILE A 438 -2.32 18.39 -8.92
N THR A 439 -3.26 17.71 -8.25
CA THR A 439 -3.30 16.24 -8.17
C THR A 439 -4.23 15.70 -9.23
N ASP A 440 -3.82 14.63 -9.93
CA ASP A 440 -4.63 14.01 -10.97
C ASP A 440 -4.59 12.48 -10.82
N ASN A 441 -5.76 11.84 -10.99
CA ASN A 441 -5.93 10.41 -10.79
C ASN A 441 -5.42 9.60 -11.99
N GLN A 442 -5.05 8.34 -11.69
CA GLN A 442 -4.85 7.29 -12.68
C GLN A 442 -6.02 7.21 -13.68
N GLY A 443 -5.74 6.79 -14.90
CA GLY A 443 -6.73 6.61 -15.95
C GLY A 443 -6.13 6.18 -17.28
N ASP A 444 -6.91 6.21 -18.33
CA ASP A 444 -6.38 5.99 -19.68
C ASP A 444 -5.36 7.09 -20.02
N TRP A 445 -4.17 6.65 -20.49
CA TRP A 445 -2.96 7.44 -20.72
C TRP A 445 -2.28 7.95 -19.44
N LEU A 446 -2.83 7.69 -18.28
CA LEU A 446 -2.30 8.05 -16.97
C LEU A 446 -2.01 6.78 -16.18
N PRO A 447 -0.78 6.25 -16.26
CA PRO A 447 -0.43 4.94 -15.68
C PRO A 447 -0.53 4.89 -14.16
N SER A 448 -0.42 6.02 -13.49
CA SER A 448 -0.60 6.16 -12.04
C SER A 448 -1.12 7.55 -11.71
N SER A 449 -1.62 7.74 -10.50
CA SER A 449 -1.93 9.06 -9.95
C SER A 449 -0.66 9.91 -9.82
N LYS A 450 -0.79 11.23 -9.79
CA LYS A 450 0.36 12.13 -9.84
C LYS A 450 0.07 13.51 -9.25
N LEU A 451 1.16 14.21 -8.90
CA LEU A 451 1.19 15.64 -8.60
C LEU A 451 1.91 16.35 -9.75
N VAL A 452 1.30 17.38 -10.31
CA VAL A 452 1.89 18.23 -11.36
C VAL A 452 1.92 19.69 -10.94
N ARG A 453 2.89 20.45 -11.45
CA ARG A 453 2.91 21.91 -11.33
C ARG A 453 2.09 22.53 -12.46
N LEU A 454 1.29 23.53 -12.15
CA LEU A 454 0.52 24.26 -13.16
C LEU A 454 1.44 25.13 -14.03
N GLU A 455 1.47 24.86 -15.32
CA GLU A 455 2.24 25.62 -16.31
C GLU A 455 1.35 25.98 -17.50
N ARG A 456 1.51 27.22 -17.99
CA ARG A 456 0.74 27.67 -19.17
C ARG A 456 1.05 26.80 -20.40
N GLY A 457 0.01 26.25 -21.01
CA GLY A 457 0.11 25.44 -22.22
C GLY A 457 0.66 24.03 -21.99
N ALA A 458 0.89 23.62 -20.74
CA ALA A 458 1.34 22.26 -20.42
C ALA A 458 0.31 21.22 -20.84
N PHE A 459 0.81 20.03 -21.23
CA PHE A 459 0.00 18.85 -21.51
C PHE A 459 0.37 17.72 -20.55
N TYR A 460 -0.58 17.32 -19.70
CA TYR A 460 -0.32 16.37 -18.61
C TYR A 460 -0.64 14.91 -18.96
N GLY A 461 -0.96 14.60 -20.22
CA GLY A 461 -0.93 13.23 -20.74
C GLY A 461 -2.27 12.58 -21.04
N SER A 462 -3.40 12.96 -20.41
CA SER A 462 -4.70 12.40 -20.76
C SER A 462 -5.09 12.81 -22.18
N ARG A 463 -5.47 11.83 -23.00
CA ARG A 463 -5.86 12.04 -24.40
C ARG A 463 -7.35 11.83 -24.62
N ALA A 464 -8.14 11.92 -23.54
CA ALA A 464 -9.59 11.69 -23.63
C ALA A 464 -10.30 12.70 -24.54
N VAL A 465 -9.92 13.98 -24.49
CA VAL A 465 -10.55 15.08 -25.25
C VAL A 465 -9.83 15.42 -26.56
N LEU A 466 -8.49 15.36 -26.52
CA LEU A 466 -7.63 15.88 -27.61
C LEU A 466 -6.91 14.74 -28.36
N LEU A 467 -7.56 13.62 -28.64
CA LEU A 467 -6.90 12.41 -29.12
C LEU A 467 -6.08 12.61 -30.39
N GLU A 468 -6.63 13.31 -31.40
CA GLU A 468 -5.93 13.59 -32.65
C GLU A 468 -4.94 14.75 -32.53
N GLN A 469 -5.33 15.80 -31.82
CA GLN A 469 -4.51 17.00 -31.64
C GLN A 469 -3.35 16.76 -30.67
N ALA A 470 -3.52 15.84 -29.71
CA ALA A 470 -2.49 15.50 -28.72
C ALA A 470 -1.43 14.51 -29.25
N ALA A 471 -1.60 13.95 -30.45
CA ALA A 471 -0.68 12.93 -30.97
C ALA A 471 0.77 13.43 -31.10
N GLY A 472 0.99 14.73 -31.27
CA GLY A 472 2.31 15.37 -31.37
C GLY A 472 2.74 16.17 -30.15
N LEU A 473 1.94 16.23 -29.08
CA LEU A 473 2.29 17.02 -27.89
C LEU A 473 3.23 16.23 -26.96
N ALA A 474 4.30 16.87 -26.52
CA ALA A 474 5.14 16.35 -25.45
C ALA A 474 4.35 16.37 -24.13
N VAL A 475 4.42 15.28 -23.38
CA VAL A 475 3.83 15.22 -22.04
C VAL A 475 4.77 15.93 -21.06
N THR A 476 4.22 16.89 -20.31
CA THR A 476 4.91 17.51 -19.19
C THR A 476 5.06 16.47 -18.09
N PRO A 477 6.29 16.12 -17.66
CA PRO A 477 6.51 15.09 -16.63
C PRO A 477 5.86 15.52 -15.31
N PRO A 478 5.33 14.58 -14.52
CA PRO A 478 4.84 14.90 -13.19
C PRO A 478 5.97 15.30 -12.25
N VAL A 479 5.66 16.12 -11.28
CA VAL A 479 6.57 16.43 -10.18
C VAL A 479 6.73 15.20 -9.29
N LEU A 480 5.60 14.50 -9.02
CA LEU A 480 5.57 13.22 -8.32
C LEU A 480 4.65 12.25 -9.05
N TRP A 481 5.11 11.03 -9.24
CA TRP A 481 4.26 9.88 -9.40
C TRP A 481 3.79 9.40 -8.03
N LEU A 482 2.52 9.05 -7.93
CA LEU A 482 1.89 8.48 -6.74
C LEU A 482 1.48 7.04 -7.07
N PRO A 483 2.36 6.05 -6.86
CA PRO A 483 2.06 4.65 -7.16
C PRO A 483 0.73 4.22 -6.56
N GLN A 484 -0.12 3.63 -7.43
CA GLN A 484 -1.50 3.28 -7.12
C GLN A 484 -1.55 2.31 -5.94
N ASP A 485 -2.41 2.60 -4.97
CA ASP A 485 -2.67 1.83 -3.75
C ASP A 485 -1.45 1.59 -2.83
N GLU A 486 -0.29 2.20 -3.15
CA GLU A 486 0.88 2.23 -2.27
C GLU A 486 0.97 3.54 -1.48
N ILE A 487 0.75 4.68 -2.16
CA ILE A 487 0.85 6.02 -1.55
C ILE A 487 -0.30 6.94 -1.97
N GLY A 488 -1.16 6.52 -2.85
CA GLY A 488 -2.32 7.25 -3.29
C GLY A 488 -3.22 6.42 -4.19
N ASN A 489 -4.48 6.81 -4.28
CA ASN A 489 -5.47 6.27 -5.21
C ASN A 489 -6.25 7.42 -5.85
N SER A 490 -6.96 8.21 -5.04
CA SER A 490 -7.71 9.39 -5.48
C SER A 490 -7.17 10.65 -4.79
N PRO A 491 -5.97 11.13 -5.17
CA PRO A 491 -5.35 12.27 -4.51
C PRO A 491 -6.21 13.53 -4.69
N SER A 492 -6.22 14.36 -3.66
CA SER A 492 -7.09 15.53 -3.56
C SER A 492 -6.31 16.81 -3.24
N GLU A 493 -6.97 17.84 -2.74
CA GLU A 493 -6.44 19.20 -2.63
C GLU A 493 -5.07 19.26 -1.97
N PRO A 494 -4.04 19.83 -2.65
CA PRO A 494 -2.75 20.13 -2.04
C PRO A 494 -2.82 21.42 -1.22
N ALA A 495 -2.03 21.44 -0.13
CA ALA A 495 -1.84 22.61 0.72
C ALA A 495 -0.37 22.74 1.12
N LEU A 496 0.09 23.97 1.33
CA LEU A 496 1.42 24.27 1.83
C LEU A 496 1.36 24.45 3.34
N LEU A 497 2.14 23.68 4.11
CA LEU A 497 2.24 23.84 5.55
C LEU A 497 2.96 25.14 5.89
N PRO A 498 2.33 26.09 6.62
CA PRO A 498 2.95 27.37 6.95
C PRO A 498 4.02 27.23 8.04
N ALA A 499 4.67 28.33 8.36
CA ALA A 499 5.49 28.43 9.55
C ALA A 499 4.66 28.06 10.81
N GLY A 500 5.30 27.33 11.74
CA GLY A 500 4.63 26.85 12.96
C GLY A 500 4.29 25.35 12.96
N HIS A 501 4.54 24.65 11.86
CA HIS A 501 4.40 23.18 11.77
C HIS A 501 5.72 22.43 12.04
N GLY A 502 6.62 23.02 12.82
CA GLY A 502 7.91 22.41 13.19
C GLY A 502 8.75 22.10 11.96
N PRO A 503 9.34 20.89 11.87
CA PRO A 503 10.22 20.52 10.75
C PRO A 503 9.48 20.41 9.41
N TYR A 504 8.14 20.31 9.42
CA TYR A 504 7.31 20.13 8.22
C TYR A 504 6.93 21.46 7.54
N SER A 505 7.25 22.60 8.19
CA SER A 505 6.97 23.93 7.61
C SER A 505 7.58 24.10 6.23
N GLY A 506 6.78 24.61 5.28
CA GLY A 506 7.18 24.77 3.88
C GLY A 506 7.09 23.51 3.01
N GLN A 507 6.64 22.37 3.56
CA GLN A 507 6.37 21.18 2.78
C GLN A 507 4.93 21.16 2.27
N THR A 508 4.72 20.48 1.16
CA THR A 508 3.38 20.28 0.57
C THR A 508 2.73 19.04 1.18
N VAL A 509 1.46 19.16 1.55
CA VAL A 509 0.61 18.03 1.91
C VAL A 509 -0.57 17.94 0.97
N PHE A 510 -1.12 16.76 0.75
CA PHE A 510 -2.33 16.56 -0.03
C PHE A 510 -3.14 15.40 0.53
N GLY A 511 -4.46 15.46 0.36
CA GLY A 511 -5.35 14.41 0.80
C GLY A 511 -5.48 13.27 -0.22
N ASP A 512 -6.16 12.21 0.18
CA ASP A 512 -6.64 11.16 -0.72
C ASP A 512 -8.04 10.70 -0.30
N VAL A 513 -8.94 10.59 -1.27
CA VAL A 513 -10.34 10.23 -1.01
C VAL A 513 -10.50 8.74 -0.75
N THR A 514 -9.78 7.90 -1.47
CA THR A 514 -9.97 6.44 -1.49
C THR A 514 -8.91 5.73 -0.64
N HIS A 515 -7.63 6.00 -0.88
CA HIS A 515 -6.53 5.52 -0.04
C HIS A 515 -6.64 6.09 1.38
N GLY A 516 -7.18 7.30 1.48
CA GLY A 516 -7.44 8.01 2.72
C GLY A 516 -6.21 8.72 3.28
N GLY A 517 -6.45 9.48 4.34
CA GLY A 517 -5.42 10.23 5.03
C GLY A 517 -4.82 11.40 4.26
N VAL A 518 -3.69 11.88 4.76
CA VAL A 518 -2.90 12.95 4.18
C VAL A 518 -1.50 12.45 3.90
N GLN A 519 -0.98 12.73 2.73
CA GLN A 519 0.38 12.44 2.33
C GLN A 519 1.23 13.73 2.39
N ARG A 520 2.55 13.60 2.57
CA ARG A 520 3.49 14.71 2.67
C ARG A 520 4.55 14.61 1.57
N ALA A 521 4.82 15.72 0.91
CA ALA A 521 5.81 15.82 -0.15
C ALA A 521 6.93 16.79 0.20
N ALA A 522 8.17 16.34 0.06
CA ALA A 522 9.36 17.17 0.05
C ALA A 522 9.80 17.36 -1.40
N LEU A 523 9.63 18.57 -1.91
CA LEU A 523 9.87 18.93 -3.31
C LEU A 523 11.19 19.69 -3.46
N GLU A 524 11.86 19.51 -4.59
CA GLU A 524 13.05 20.26 -4.98
C GLU A 524 13.05 20.61 -6.47
N VAL A 525 13.91 21.55 -6.84
CA VAL A 525 14.13 21.93 -8.24
C VAL A 525 15.57 21.57 -8.61
N VAL A 526 15.73 20.72 -9.62
CA VAL A 526 17.01 20.31 -10.16
C VAL A 526 17.07 20.73 -11.63
N ASP A 527 18.03 21.57 -11.98
CA ASP A 527 18.22 22.12 -13.33
C ASP A 527 16.92 22.71 -13.93
N GLY A 528 16.14 23.40 -13.09
CA GLY A 528 14.86 24.02 -13.48
C GLY A 528 13.68 23.06 -13.54
N VAL A 529 13.86 21.77 -13.24
CA VAL A 529 12.81 20.76 -13.25
C VAL A 529 12.37 20.40 -11.81
N TRP A 530 11.07 20.45 -11.55
CA TRP A 530 10.48 20.05 -10.28
C TRP A 530 10.46 18.53 -10.13
N GLN A 531 10.83 18.06 -8.96
CA GLN A 531 10.83 16.65 -8.56
C GLN A 531 10.81 16.54 -7.03
N GLY A 532 10.84 15.33 -6.47
CA GLY A 532 10.90 15.15 -5.03
C GLY A 532 10.40 13.81 -4.56
N ALA A 533 10.22 13.69 -3.23
CA ALA A 533 9.74 12.50 -2.56
C ALA A 533 8.38 12.71 -1.93
N VAL A 534 7.55 11.68 -1.95
CA VAL A 534 6.30 11.59 -1.19
C VAL A 534 6.47 10.58 -0.06
N PHE A 535 5.89 10.90 1.09
CA PHE A 535 5.92 10.13 2.34
C PHE A 535 4.49 9.91 2.84
N ARG A 536 4.24 8.75 3.46
CA ARG A 536 3.03 8.57 4.28
C ARG A 536 3.10 9.54 5.46
N PHE A 537 2.01 10.23 5.76
CA PHE A 537 2.03 11.23 6.83
C PHE A 537 1.01 10.94 7.92
N THR A 538 -0.30 10.95 7.63
CA THR A 538 -1.32 10.68 8.65
C THR A 538 -2.51 9.93 8.09
N GLN A 539 -3.03 9.01 8.88
CA GLN A 539 -4.30 8.33 8.72
C GLN A 539 -5.19 8.61 9.93
N GLY A 540 -6.18 7.79 10.21
CA GLY A 540 -7.00 7.90 11.43
C GLY A 540 -8.09 8.97 11.38
N LEU A 541 -8.37 9.56 10.19
CA LEU A 541 -9.40 10.57 9.98
C LEU A 541 -10.80 9.96 9.81
N GLU A 542 -11.86 10.79 9.93
CA GLU A 542 -13.25 10.34 9.89
C GLU A 542 -13.68 9.77 8.56
N ALA A 543 -13.18 10.32 7.44
CA ALA A 543 -13.60 10.00 6.07
C ALA A 543 -12.43 10.07 5.09
N GLY A 544 -12.68 9.77 3.82
CA GLY A 544 -11.75 10.06 2.73
C GLY A 544 -11.50 11.56 2.61
N VAL A 545 -10.25 11.97 2.45
CA VAL A 545 -9.85 13.38 2.48
C VAL A 545 -10.05 14.02 1.11
N ASN A 546 -10.97 14.97 1.03
CA ASN A 546 -11.30 15.67 -0.21
C ASN A 546 -10.70 17.08 -0.27
N ARG A 547 -10.72 17.82 0.84
CA ARG A 547 -10.26 19.20 0.92
C ARG A 547 -9.31 19.40 2.08
N LEU A 548 -8.27 20.18 1.83
CA LEU A 548 -7.28 20.59 2.82
C LEU A 548 -7.12 22.10 2.79
N ARG A 549 -7.20 22.73 3.95
CA ARG A 549 -7.03 24.17 4.05
C ARG A 549 -6.34 24.56 5.36
N VAL A 550 -5.40 25.46 5.29
CA VAL A 550 -4.80 26.04 6.50
C VAL A 550 -5.71 27.18 6.99
N GLY A 551 -6.15 27.08 8.23
CA GLY A 551 -7.02 28.10 8.83
C GLY A 551 -6.26 29.33 9.36
N PRO A 552 -7.00 30.38 9.74
CA PRO A 552 -6.41 31.61 10.32
C PRO A 552 -5.63 31.36 11.62
N ASP A 553 -5.94 30.27 12.31
CA ASP A 553 -5.25 29.80 13.52
C ASP A 553 -3.99 28.97 13.22
N GLY A 554 -3.62 28.83 11.96
CA GLY A 554 -2.48 28.07 11.49
C GLY A 554 -2.66 26.54 11.51
N ALA A 555 -3.81 26.01 11.90
CA ALA A 555 -4.08 24.58 11.86
C ALA A 555 -4.50 24.12 10.44
N LEU A 556 -4.27 22.85 10.14
CA LEU A 556 -4.74 22.23 8.90
C LEU A 556 -6.16 21.69 9.11
N TYR A 557 -7.11 22.17 8.33
CA TYR A 557 -8.50 21.70 8.34
C TYR A 557 -8.69 20.69 7.20
N VAL A 558 -9.37 19.60 7.53
CA VAL A 558 -9.57 18.45 6.66
C VAL A 558 -11.05 18.26 6.41
N GLY A 559 -11.48 18.41 5.17
CA GLY A 559 -12.83 18.17 4.71
C GLY A 559 -12.99 16.75 4.16
N GLY A 560 -13.87 15.98 4.80
CA GLY A 560 -14.13 14.59 4.46
C GLY A 560 -15.27 14.41 3.46
N ILE A 561 -15.15 13.36 2.64
CA ILE A 561 -16.16 12.93 1.67
C ILE A 561 -16.21 11.41 1.60
N GLY A 562 -17.30 10.85 1.06
CA GLY A 562 -17.37 9.43 0.78
C GLY A 562 -18.64 9.03 0.01
N SER A 563 -18.51 8.01 -0.80
CA SER A 563 -19.59 7.37 -1.56
C SER A 563 -19.26 5.88 -1.76
N THR A 564 -19.99 5.20 -2.61
CA THR A 564 -19.74 3.81 -3.00
C THR A 564 -18.60 3.72 -4.02
N GLY A 565 -17.95 2.56 -4.10
CA GLY A 565 -16.79 2.33 -4.99
C GLY A 565 -15.57 3.16 -4.59
N ASN A 566 -14.74 3.51 -5.56
CA ASN A 566 -13.51 4.32 -5.37
C ASN A 566 -13.77 5.81 -5.05
N TRP A 567 -14.89 6.12 -4.38
CA TRP A 567 -15.30 7.48 -4.02
C TRP A 567 -15.32 7.70 -2.51
N GLY A 568 -14.69 6.83 -1.75
CA GLY A 568 -14.60 6.95 -0.30
C GLY A 568 -13.60 5.98 0.30
N HIS A 569 -13.10 6.32 1.48
CA HIS A 569 -12.20 5.50 2.25
C HIS A 569 -12.96 4.33 2.87
N ALA A 570 -12.55 3.10 2.59
CA ALA A 570 -13.22 1.89 3.07
C ALA A 570 -13.26 1.84 4.61
N GLY A 571 -14.43 1.51 5.17
CA GLY A 571 -14.62 1.42 6.63
C GLY A 571 -14.73 2.75 7.37
N LYS A 572 -14.73 3.89 6.66
CA LYS A 572 -14.84 5.23 7.22
C LYS A 572 -16.21 5.87 6.95
N LEU A 573 -16.48 7.01 7.58
CA LEU A 573 -17.69 7.81 7.33
C LEU A 573 -17.65 8.37 5.89
N ARG A 574 -18.82 8.82 5.42
CA ARG A 574 -18.98 9.49 4.11
C ARG A 574 -18.99 11.01 4.23
N TYR A 575 -18.64 11.53 5.36
CA TYR A 575 -18.62 12.94 5.73
C TYR A 575 -17.59 13.16 6.82
N GLY A 576 -17.07 14.37 6.94
CA GLY A 576 -16.14 14.71 8.01
C GLY A 576 -15.68 16.17 7.92
N LEU A 577 -15.34 16.74 9.05
CA LEU A 577 -14.66 18.03 9.11
C LEU A 577 -13.82 18.05 10.39
N GLU A 578 -12.52 17.97 10.21
CA GLU A 578 -11.55 17.82 11.29
C GLU A 578 -10.48 18.90 11.22
N ARG A 579 -9.86 19.16 12.35
CA ARG A 579 -8.79 20.14 12.54
C ARG A 579 -7.55 19.43 13.09
N LEU A 580 -6.45 19.53 12.38
CA LEU A 580 -5.13 19.02 12.75
C LEU A 580 -4.25 20.18 13.23
N SER A 581 -3.97 20.24 14.53
CA SER A 581 -3.06 21.23 15.10
C SER A 581 -1.71 20.62 15.46
N TYR A 582 -0.62 21.28 15.06
CA TYR A 582 0.71 20.86 15.45
C TYR A 582 0.91 20.94 16.96
N SER A 583 1.41 19.86 17.58
CA SER A 583 1.52 19.75 19.05
C SER A 583 2.75 20.45 19.62
N GLY A 584 3.71 20.83 18.79
CA GLY A 584 5.02 21.31 19.21
C GLY A 584 6.05 20.19 19.44
N GLU A 585 5.62 18.92 19.37
CA GLU A 585 6.51 17.77 19.52
C GLU A 585 6.95 17.23 18.16
N SER A 586 8.21 16.83 18.06
CA SER A 586 8.79 16.22 16.84
C SER A 586 8.64 14.70 16.90
N THR A 587 8.25 14.12 15.76
CA THR A 587 8.19 12.67 15.54
C THR A 587 9.44 12.26 14.76
N PHE A 588 10.05 11.14 15.11
CA PHE A 588 11.20 10.62 14.36
C PHE A 588 10.74 10.01 13.03
N GLU A 589 11.25 10.55 11.92
CA GLU A 589 10.96 10.05 10.55
C GLU A 589 11.93 10.64 9.51
N MET A 590 11.87 10.14 8.28
CA MET A 590 12.51 10.79 7.14
C MET A 590 11.78 12.09 6.82
N LEU A 591 12.49 13.22 6.96
CA LEU A 591 11.95 14.56 6.67
C LEU A 591 11.97 14.87 5.16
N SER A 592 13.07 14.49 4.50
CA SER A 592 13.23 14.69 3.05
C SER A 592 14.17 13.64 2.44
N LEU A 593 14.03 13.44 1.15
CA LEU A 593 14.97 12.72 0.30
C LEU A 593 15.37 13.66 -0.84
N ARG A 594 16.65 13.90 -1.03
CA ARG A 594 17.21 14.79 -2.04
C ARG A 594 18.09 14.01 -3.00
N ALA A 595 17.96 14.30 -4.29
CA ALA A 595 18.80 13.69 -5.31
C ALA A 595 20.21 14.31 -5.34
N LEU A 596 21.21 13.45 -5.57
CA LEU A 596 22.60 13.80 -5.81
C LEU A 596 23.08 13.10 -7.09
N GLU A 597 24.20 13.54 -7.68
CA GLU A 597 24.77 12.96 -8.91
C GLU A 597 25.03 11.45 -8.78
N ASN A 598 25.40 11.00 -7.58
CA ASN A 598 25.80 9.62 -7.30
C ASN A 598 24.89 8.91 -6.28
N GLY A 599 23.66 9.40 -6.05
CA GLY A 599 22.73 8.74 -5.13
C GLY A 599 21.75 9.72 -4.48
N PHE A 600 21.47 9.53 -3.19
CA PHE A 600 20.48 10.33 -2.46
C PHE A 600 20.98 10.72 -1.06
N GLU A 601 20.53 11.88 -0.58
CA GLU A 601 20.68 12.30 0.82
C GLU A 601 19.31 12.25 1.52
N ILE A 602 19.20 11.45 2.58
CA ILE A 602 18.06 11.44 3.50
C ILE A 602 18.32 12.45 4.59
N THR A 603 17.33 13.30 4.92
CA THR A 603 17.31 14.10 6.14
C THR A 603 16.28 13.53 7.09
N PHE A 604 16.63 13.35 8.36
CA PHE A 604 15.72 12.91 9.43
C PHE A 604 15.28 14.09 10.28
N THR A 605 14.13 13.98 10.90
CA THR A 605 13.58 15.00 11.83
C THR A 605 14.36 15.08 13.14
N GLU A 606 15.01 13.99 13.55
CA GLU A 606 15.77 13.85 14.79
C GLU A 606 17.11 13.14 14.50
N PRO A 607 18.13 13.35 15.32
CA PRO A 607 19.40 12.66 15.17
C PRO A 607 19.26 11.14 15.35
N LEU A 608 19.85 10.36 14.46
CA LEU A 608 19.96 8.91 14.57
C LEU A 608 20.73 8.50 15.84
N ALA A 609 20.39 7.35 16.41
CA ALA A 609 21.16 6.71 17.48
C ALA A 609 22.60 6.43 17.00
N PRO A 610 23.61 6.40 17.89
CA PRO A 610 24.95 6.02 17.54
C PRO A 610 25.00 4.64 16.86
N GLY A 611 25.75 4.53 15.76
CA GLY A 611 25.86 3.29 14.98
C GLY A 611 24.67 2.99 14.06
N CYS A 612 23.60 3.77 14.11
CA CYS A 612 22.43 3.63 13.25
C CYS A 612 22.65 4.33 11.91
N GLY A 613 22.17 3.73 10.81
CA GLY A 613 22.11 4.35 9.49
C GLY A 613 23.35 4.19 8.61
N SER A 614 24.48 3.66 9.13
CA SER A 614 25.72 3.49 8.36
C SER A 614 25.83 2.17 7.60
N ASP A 615 24.93 1.20 7.86
CA ASP A 615 24.91 -0.08 7.16
C ASP A 615 24.13 0.04 5.83
N PRO A 616 24.77 -0.12 4.67
CA PRO A 616 24.11 -0.05 3.37
C PRO A 616 23.00 -1.08 3.19
N THR A 617 23.08 -2.24 3.87
CA THR A 617 22.07 -3.30 3.81
C THR A 617 20.79 -2.94 4.54
N SER A 618 20.82 -1.90 5.38
CA SER A 618 19.63 -1.36 6.06
C SER A 618 18.72 -0.55 5.13
N TYR A 619 19.08 -0.38 3.86
CA TYR A 619 18.29 0.36 2.87
C TYR A 619 17.91 -0.55 1.71
N GLN A 620 16.63 -0.68 1.46
CA GLN A 620 16.12 -1.33 0.25
C GLN A 620 15.73 -0.26 -0.75
N VAL A 621 16.31 -0.34 -1.94
CA VAL A 621 16.05 0.62 -3.00
C VAL A 621 15.70 -0.12 -4.27
N GLN A 622 14.69 0.36 -4.97
CA GLN A 622 14.31 -0.15 -6.29
C GLN A 622 13.83 1.01 -7.15
N GLN A 623 13.90 0.83 -8.48
CA GLN A 623 13.38 1.83 -9.40
C GLN A 623 12.53 1.18 -10.49
N TRP A 624 11.64 1.98 -11.08
CA TRP A 624 10.82 1.64 -12.24
C TRP A 624 10.36 2.90 -12.95
N TRP A 625 9.81 2.73 -14.13
CA TRP A 625 9.18 3.83 -14.86
C TRP A 625 7.77 3.44 -15.32
N TYR A 626 7.03 4.43 -15.81
CA TYR A 626 5.69 4.27 -16.30
C TYR A 626 5.58 4.66 -17.78
N ARG A 627 4.87 3.87 -18.57
CA ARG A 627 4.55 4.17 -19.97
C ARG A 627 3.07 4.48 -20.11
N PRO A 628 2.68 5.69 -20.55
CA PRO A 628 1.30 6.00 -20.89
C PRO A 628 0.80 5.12 -22.05
N THR A 629 -0.38 4.53 -21.89
CA THR A 629 -1.07 3.73 -22.91
C THR A 629 -2.55 4.13 -22.94
N ALA A 630 -3.28 3.69 -23.98
CA ALA A 630 -4.72 3.93 -24.08
C ALA A 630 -5.54 3.12 -23.04
N GLN A 631 -4.91 2.23 -22.30
CA GLN A 631 -5.52 1.46 -21.24
C GLN A 631 -5.59 2.29 -19.94
N TYR A 632 -6.51 1.91 -19.08
CA TYR A 632 -6.64 2.49 -17.74
C TYR A 632 -5.48 2.03 -16.87
N GLY A 633 -4.74 2.96 -16.28
CA GLY A 633 -3.58 2.66 -15.46
C GLY A 633 -2.39 2.12 -16.26
N GLY A 634 -1.40 1.62 -15.56
CA GLY A 634 -0.24 0.98 -16.18
C GLY A 634 0.70 0.33 -15.18
N PRO A 635 1.33 -0.78 -15.56
CA PRO A 635 2.25 -1.49 -14.69
C PRO A 635 3.55 -0.70 -14.48
N LYS A 636 4.25 -1.03 -13.40
CA LYS A 636 5.63 -0.63 -13.17
C LYS A 636 6.53 -1.38 -14.18
N LEU A 637 7.18 -0.65 -15.07
CA LEU A 637 8.05 -1.21 -16.09
C LEU A 637 9.51 -1.20 -15.65
N ASP A 638 10.27 -2.23 -16.07
CA ASP A 638 11.70 -2.37 -15.80
C ASP A 638 12.03 -2.22 -14.31
N ARG A 639 11.17 -2.80 -13.45
CA ARG A 639 11.37 -2.78 -12.01
C ARG A 639 12.67 -3.53 -11.67
N GLU A 640 13.62 -2.82 -11.10
CA GLU A 640 14.92 -3.37 -10.73
C GLU A 640 15.34 -2.92 -9.33
N PRO A 641 15.94 -3.80 -8.52
CA PRO A 641 16.58 -3.42 -7.28
C PRO A 641 17.86 -2.63 -7.57
N LEU A 642 18.14 -1.63 -6.73
CA LEU A 642 19.37 -0.86 -6.74
C LEU A 642 20.22 -1.19 -5.51
N THR A 643 21.51 -1.43 -5.71
CA THR A 643 22.44 -1.68 -4.62
C THR A 643 22.89 -0.36 -3.99
N VAL A 644 22.68 -0.20 -2.70
CA VAL A 644 23.31 0.86 -1.91
C VAL A 644 24.75 0.44 -1.68
N LYS A 645 25.70 1.16 -2.29
CA LYS A 645 27.13 0.85 -2.21
C LYS A 645 27.74 1.30 -0.89
N SER A 646 27.33 2.46 -0.40
CA SER A 646 27.76 3.00 0.89
C SER A 646 26.65 3.87 1.50
N ALA A 647 26.66 3.97 2.84
CA ALA A 647 25.80 4.85 3.62
C ALA A 647 26.68 5.68 4.56
N THR A 648 26.68 7.01 4.40
CA THR A 648 27.51 7.92 5.19
C THR A 648 26.61 8.80 6.06
N VAL A 649 26.72 8.63 7.37
CA VAL A 649 25.97 9.43 8.36
C VAL A 649 26.71 10.73 8.62
N SER A 650 26.01 11.87 8.62
CA SER A 650 26.57 13.17 8.95
C SER A 650 27.00 13.27 10.42
N PRO A 651 27.93 14.17 10.77
CA PRO A 651 28.41 14.30 12.16
C PRO A 651 27.32 14.63 13.18
N ASP A 652 26.29 15.38 12.77
CA ASP A 652 25.11 15.70 13.59
C ASP A 652 24.06 14.56 13.60
N ARG A 653 24.32 13.51 12.83
CA ARG A 653 23.47 12.33 12.70
C ARG A 653 22.04 12.61 12.21
N THR A 654 21.80 13.75 11.62
CA THR A 654 20.48 14.11 11.06
C THR A 654 20.37 13.78 9.57
N ARG A 655 21.50 13.48 8.90
CA ARG A 655 21.52 13.17 7.47
C ARG A 655 22.30 11.89 7.18
N VAL A 656 21.84 11.20 6.13
CA VAL A 656 22.55 10.03 5.59
C VAL A 656 22.67 10.18 4.09
N PHE A 657 23.88 10.17 3.59
CA PHE A 657 24.15 10.05 2.16
C PHE A 657 24.22 8.57 1.76
N LEU A 658 23.46 8.19 0.74
CA LEU A 658 23.46 6.86 0.14
C LEU A 658 24.11 6.94 -1.25
N GLU A 659 25.23 6.25 -1.44
CA GLU A 659 25.83 6.06 -2.77
C GLU A 659 25.08 4.94 -3.50
N ILE A 660 24.32 5.30 -4.55
CA ILE A 660 23.47 4.37 -5.28
C ILE A 660 23.76 4.47 -6.76
N PRO A 661 24.67 3.64 -7.30
CA PRO A 661 24.92 3.60 -8.73
C PRO A 661 23.71 3.04 -9.48
N GLY A 662 23.49 3.50 -10.70
CA GLY A 662 22.45 2.96 -11.60
C GLY A 662 21.09 3.66 -11.51
N CYS A 663 20.95 4.74 -10.75
CA CYS A 663 19.76 5.60 -10.81
C CYS A 663 19.55 6.17 -12.20
N LYS A 664 18.30 6.22 -12.66
CA LYS A 664 17.93 6.66 -14.02
C LYS A 664 16.92 7.80 -13.97
N GLU A 665 17.13 8.82 -14.81
CA GLU A 665 16.14 9.88 -15.02
C GLU A 665 14.83 9.31 -15.57
N GLY A 666 13.69 9.96 -15.24
CA GLY A 666 12.35 9.51 -15.64
C GLY A 666 11.81 8.31 -14.86
N HIS A 667 12.48 7.90 -13.77
CA HIS A 667 12.09 6.77 -12.94
C HIS A 667 11.51 7.20 -11.58
N VAL A 668 10.67 6.35 -11.03
CA VAL A 668 10.32 6.40 -9.60
C VAL A 668 11.34 5.55 -8.84
N VAL A 669 11.93 6.12 -7.81
CA VAL A 669 12.84 5.44 -6.89
C VAL A 669 12.11 5.24 -5.57
N HIS A 670 11.82 3.99 -5.22
CA HIS A 670 11.27 3.62 -3.92
C HIS A 670 12.41 3.27 -2.98
N LEU A 671 12.48 3.98 -1.86
CA LEU A 671 13.44 3.74 -0.81
C LEU A 671 12.71 3.33 0.46
N ARG A 672 13.18 2.26 1.09
CA ARG A 672 12.68 1.76 2.35
C ARG A 672 13.80 1.54 3.35
N LEU A 673 13.59 2.01 4.58
CA LEU A 673 14.42 1.70 5.74
C LEU A 673 14.08 0.28 6.20
N ALA A 674 14.94 -0.68 5.89
CA ALA A 674 14.70 -2.12 6.14
C ALA A 674 15.51 -2.66 7.32
N GLY A 675 16.40 -1.87 7.88
CA GLY A 675 17.15 -2.16 9.09
C GLY A 675 16.56 -1.50 10.34
N PRO A 676 17.10 -1.79 11.52
CA PRO A 676 16.69 -1.10 12.74
C PRO A 676 17.14 0.37 12.69
N PHE A 677 16.18 1.27 12.53
CA PHE A 677 16.42 2.70 12.67
C PHE A 677 15.83 3.20 13.98
N PHE A 678 16.67 3.91 14.74
CA PHE A 678 16.29 4.54 15.99
C PHE A 678 16.85 5.96 16.02
N ASP A 679 16.12 6.88 16.65
CA ASP A 679 16.68 8.16 17.04
C ASP A 679 17.50 8.04 18.34
N ALA A 680 18.11 9.14 18.76
CA ALA A 680 18.89 9.20 20.00
C ALA A 680 18.06 8.92 21.29
N ARG A 681 16.74 8.90 21.20
CA ARG A 681 15.81 8.54 22.28
C ARG A 681 15.21 7.14 22.10
N GLU A 682 15.80 6.32 21.24
CA GLU A 682 15.34 4.95 20.90
C GLU A 682 13.93 4.85 20.31
N ARG A 683 13.39 5.93 19.72
CA ARG A 683 12.11 5.91 19.04
C ARG A 683 12.27 5.33 17.63
N LEU A 684 11.30 4.55 17.20
CA LEU A 684 11.19 4.04 15.83
C LEU A 684 10.68 5.13 14.87
N PRO A 685 11.05 5.07 13.58
CA PRO A 685 10.51 6.02 12.60
C PRO A 685 9.01 5.80 12.38
N TRP A 686 8.27 6.91 12.27
CA TRP A 686 6.83 6.90 12.00
C TRP A 686 6.51 6.31 10.63
N SER A 687 7.27 6.70 9.61
CA SER A 687 7.22 6.12 8.27
C SER A 687 8.61 5.69 7.83
N THR A 688 8.73 4.51 7.25
CA THR A 688 10.00 3.90 6.85
C THR A 688 10.21 3.88 5.35
N GLU A 689 9.29 4.42 4.55
CA GLU A 689 9.42 4.40 3.08
C GLU A 689 9.03 5.71 2.43
N CYS A 690 9.59 5.92 1.25
CA CYS A 690 9.25 7.04 0.40
C CYS A 690 9.39 6.69 -1.08
N TRP A 691 8.68 7.44 -1.92
CA TRP A 691 8.70 7.32 -3.37
C TRP A 691 9.21 8.62 -3.96
N TYR A 692 10.39 8.59 -4.57
CA TYR A 692 11.00 9.75 -5.21
C TYR A 692 10.81 9.69 -6.72
N THR A 693 10.28 10.75 -7.32
CA THR A 693 10.21 10.88 -8.78
C THR A 693 11.48 11.57 -9.27
N LEU A 694 12.38 10.82 -9.89
CA LEU A 694 13.68 11.28 -10.36
C LEU A 694 13.60 11.76 -11.82
N ASN A 695 13.21 13.00 -12.04
CA ASN A 695 13.12 13.60 -13.37
C ASN A 695 14.50 14.01 -13.90
N ARG A 696 15.39 14.49 -13.02
CA ARG A 696 16.75 14.92 -13.32
C ARG A 696 17.74 14.48 -12.24
N ILE A 697 18.90 14.05 -12.66
CA ILE A 697 20.06 13.81 -11.79
C ILE A 697 20.90 15.09 -11.76
N PRO A 698 21.13 15.72 -10.58
CA PRO A 698 21.87 16.98 -10.50
C PRO A 698 23.31 16.80 -10.92
N PHE A 699 23.80 17.64 -11.82
CA PHE A 699 25.20 17.62 -12.28
C PHE A 699 26.11 18.33 -11.28
N GLY A 700 27.24 17.71 -10.94
CA GLY A 700 28.29 18.29 -10.08
C GLY A 700 27.95 18.33 -8.59
N LEU A 701 26.76 17.95 -8.17
CA LEU A 701 26.35 17.85 -6.77
C LEU A 701 26.52 16.41 -6.29
N ARG A 702 27.70 16.06 -5.82
CA ARG A 702 28.04 14.70 -5.36
C ARG A 702 28.07 14.60 -3.85
N GLY A 703 27.55 13.50 -3.33
CA GLY A 703 27.79 13.09 -1.95
C GLY A 703 29.17 12.43 -1.80
N GLU A 704 29.80 12.61 -0.65
CA GLU A 704 31.03 11.91 -0.31
C GLU A 704 30.71 10.56 0.34
N GLY A 705 30.87 9.49 -0.43
CA GLY A 705 30.84 8.13 0.11
C GLY A 705 32.09 7.86 0.94
N ARG A 706 31.89 7.29 2.12
CA ARG A 706 32.98 6.69 2.90
C ARG A 706 32.87 5.19 2.82
N GLU A 707 34.00 4.49 2.91
CA GLU A 707 33.93 3.06 3.20
C GLU A 707 33.18 2.86 4.52
N PRO A 708 32.33 1.84 4.63
CA PRO A 708 31.60 1.59 5.87
C PRO A 708 32.59 1.56 7.04
N GLU A 709 32.41 2.43 8.02
CA GLU A 709 33.11 2.30 9.27
C GLU A 709 32.76 0.92 9.86
N ALA A 710 33.77 0.16 10.28
CA ALA A 710 33.53 -1.13 10.91
C ALA A 710 32.52 -0.92 12.04
N LEU A 711 31.41 -1.65 11.98
CA LEU A 711 30.29 -1.49 12.91
C LEU A 711 30.79 -1.76 14.31
N HIS A 712 31.08 -0.72 15.07
CA HIS A 712 31.38 -0.86 16.49
C HIS A 712 30.11 -1.30 17.20
N THR A 713 30.20 -2.35 17.99
CA THR A 713 29.17 -2.71 18.97
C THR A 713 28.88 -1.45 19.80
N PRO A 714 27.63 -0.96 19.89
CA PRO A 714 27.34 0.24 20.66
C PRO A 714 27.87 0.08 22.07
N GLU A 715 28.77 0.93 22.50
CA GLU A 715 29.23 0.90 23.91
C GLU A 715 28.03 1.19 24.83
N ILE A 716 27.97 0.45 25.93
CA ILE A 716 26.99 0.72 26.99
C ILE A 716 27.25 2.13 27.51
N SER A 717 26.26 3.02 27.41
CA SER A 717 26.38 4.40 27.85
C SER A 717 26.60 4.50 29.37
N ALA A 718 27.06 5.63 29.84
CA ALA A 718 27.21 5.87 31.28
C ALA A 718 25.86 5.76 32.02
N GLU A 719 24.79 6.22 31.37
CA GLU A 719 23.40 6.13 31.92
C GLU A 719 22.94 4.68 31.97
N GLU A 720 23.19 3.90 30.95
CA GLU A 720 22.85 2.46 30.91
C GLU A 720 23.64 1.69 31.98
N ARG A 721 24.93 2.00 32.22
CA ARG A 721 25.71 1.40 33.30
C ARG A 721 25.13 1.70 34.69
N VAL A 722 24.70 2.94 34.90
CA VAL A 722 24.03 3.33 36.15
C VAL A 722 22.68 2.60 36.27
N ALA A 723 21.96 2.36 35.17
CA ALA A 723 20.72 1.58 35.14
C ALA A 723 20.95 0.04 35.27
N GLY A 724 22.22 -0.40 35.47
CA GLY A 724 22.58 -1.81 35.69
C GLY A 724 22.85 -2.64 34.44
N TRP A 725 22.89 -2.01 33.25
CA TRP A 725 23.22 -2.73 32.02
C TRP A 725 24.71 -3.08 31.96
N ARG A 726 25.00 -4.28 31.49
CA ARG A 726 26.34 -4.76 31.18
C ARG A 726 26.36 -5.61 29.92
N SER A 727 27.52 -5.67 29.27
CA SER A 727 27.68 -6.56 28.11
C SER A 727 27.91 -8.00 28.58
N LEU A 728 27.23 -8.93 27.89
CA LEU A 728 27.52 -10.37 27.98
C LEU A 728 28.48 -10.86 26.90
N PHE A 729 28.92 -9.97 25.99
CA PHE A 729 29.86 -10.28 24.94
C PHE A 729 30.81 -9.08 24.77
N ASP A 730 32.13 -9.33 24.89
CA ASP A 730 33.16 -8.29 24.81
C ASP A 730 33.45 -7.81 23.36
N GLY A 731 32.88 -8.48 22.35
CA GLY A 731 33.15 -8.20 20.93
C GLY A 731 34.38 -8.91 20.36
N GLU A 732 35.22 -9.50 21.17
CA GLU A 732 36.54 -10.03 20.79
C GLU A 732 36.70 -11.54 21.11
N SER A 733 36.05 -12.02 22.17
CA SER A 733 36.24 -13.38 22.69
C SER A 733 34.93 -14.07 23.10
N LEU A 734 34.99 -15.37 23.34
CA LEU A 734 33.89 -16.16 23.91
C LEU A 734 33.94 -16.24 25.45
N ASN A 735 34.68 -15.32 26.09
CA ASN A 735 34.72 -15.26 27.55
C ASN A 735 33.33 -15.04 28.14
N GLY A 736 32.96 -15.81 29.16
CA GLY A 736 31.61 -15.83 29.76
C GLY A 736 30.63 -16.76 29.06
N TRP A 737 31.07 -17.48 28.03
CA TRP A 737 30.30 -18.48 27.29
C TRP A 737 31.01 -19.81 27.23
N ARG A 738 30.25 -20.91 27.20
CA ARG A 738 30.73 -22.30 27.09
C ARG A 738 29.71 -23.14 26.31
N GLY A 739 30.04 -24.37 25.98
CA GLY A 739 29.07 -25.31 25.40
C GLY A 739 28.10 -25.85 26.46
N TRP A 740 26.92 -26.30 26.02
CA TRP A 740 25.95 -26.98 26.86
C TRP A 740 26.59 -28.22 27.50
N ARG A 741 26.65 -28.23 28.84
CA ARG A 741 27.33 -29.29 29.66
C ARG A 741 28.80 -29.51 29.28
N GLN A 742 29.49 -28.48 28.80
CA GLN A 742 30.89 -28.51 28.40
C GLN A 742 31.64 -27.36 29.09
N ALA A 743 32.93 -27.53 29.30
CA ALA A 743 33.75 -26.48 29.92
C ALA A 743 34.14 -25.37 28.92
N ASP A 744 34.35 -25.73 27.66
CA ASP A 744 34.81 -24.82 26.61
C ASP A 744 33.69 -24.53 25.61
N PRO A 745 33.72 -23.38 24.91
CA PRO A 745 32.80 -23.07 23.82
C PRO A 745 32.91 -24.09 22.68
N PRO A 746 31.76 -24.39 21.98
CA PRO A 746 31.82 -25.29 20.84
C PRO A 746 32.63 -24.66 19.67
N ALA A 747 33.37 -25.50 18.95
CA ALA A 747 34.26 -25.04 17.86
C ALA A 747 33.55 -24.31 16.70
N GLY A 748 32.24 -24.47 16.61
CA GLY A 748 31.40 -23.79 15.62
C GLY A 748 31.11 -22.30 15.88
N TRP A 749 31.39 -21.82 17.12
CA TRP A 749 31.17 -20.43 17.49
C TRP A 749 32.49 -19.66 17.50
N ARG A 750 32.45 -18.45 16.99
CA ARG A 750 33.62 -17.55 16.98
C ARG A 750 33.22 -16.11 17.19
N ALA A 751 34.09 -15.34 17.81
CA ALA A 751 34.02 -13.88 17.88
C ALA A 751 34.84 -13.29 16.74
N LYS A 752 34.23 -12.37 15.98
CA LYS A 752 34.89 -11.67 14.90
C LYS A 752 34.32 -10.26 14.73
N GLU A 753 35.13 -9.24 14.83
CA GLU A 753 34.77 -7.85 14.55
C GLU A 753 33.48 -7.38 15.27
N GLY A 754 33.38 -7.68 16.57
CA GLY A 754 32.21 -7.32 17.37
C GLY A 754 30.97 -8.23 17.17
N VAL A 755 31.09 -9.28 16.37
CA VAL A 755 30.01 -10.22 16.04
C VAL A 755 30.34 -11.61 16.57
N LEU A 756 29.37 -12.22 17.19
CA LEU A 756 29.37 -13.63 17.60
C LEU A 756 28.72 -14.43 16.47
N GLU A 757 29.50 -15.26 15.78
CA GLU A 757 29.04 -16.01 14.62
C GLU A 757 29.02 -17.50 14.89
N ARG A 758 27.93 -18.17 14.49
CA ARG A 758 27.86 -19.63 14.39
C ARG A 758 28.19 -20.02 12.94
N GLY A 759 29.25 -20.82 12.78
CA GLY A 759 29.71 -21.42 11.53
C GLY A 759 29.54 -22.94 11.49
N ALA A 760 30.50 -23.65 10.89
CA ALA A 760 30.48 -25.12 10.85
C ALA A 760 30.98 -25.72 12.20
N GLY A 761 30.32 -26.76 12.70
CA GLY A 761 30.60 -27.41 13.95
C GLY A 761 29.48 -27.20 14.97
N GLY A 762 29.06 -28.22 15.72
CA GLY A 762 27.80 -28.26 16.47
C GLY A 762 27.92 -27.93 17.94
N GLY A 763 26.79 -27.47 18.49
CA GLY A 763 26.55 -27.34 19.95
C GLY A 763 26.06 -25.97 20.36
N ASP A 764 25.12 -25.92 21.28
CA ASP A 764 24.55 -24.71 21.83
C ASP A 764 25.59 -23.91 22.64
N LEU A 765 25.55 -22.58 22.54
CA LEU A 765 26.40 -21.68 23.29
C LEU A 765 25.67 -21.17 24.52
N THR A 766 26.23 -21.45 25.71
CA THR A 766 25.59 -21.29 27.02
C THR A 766 26.30 -20.22 27.83
N SER A 767 25.59 -19.30 28.48
CA SER A 767 26.19 -18.36 29.43
C SER A 767 26.79 -19.12 30.63
N VAL A 768 27.95 -18.70 31.12
CA VAL A 768 28.54 -19.27 32.34
C VAL A 768 27.69 -18.91 33.58
N GLU A 769 27.18 -17.69 33.61
CA GLU A 769 26.29 -17.19 34.65
C GLU A 769 24.86 -17.67 34.46
N GLU A 770 24.15 -17.80 35.59
CA GLU A 770 22.70 -18.01 35.63
C GLU A 770 21.96 -16.73 36.01
N PHE A 771 20.75 -16.58 35.48
CA PHE A 771 19.92 -15.41 35.69
C PHE A 771 18.53 -15.81 36.16
N ALA A 772 17.97 -15.07 37.13
CA ALA A 772 16.61 -15.22 37.63
C ALA A 772 15.68 -14.17 36.98
N ASP A 773 15.73 -12.95 37.47
CA ASP A 773 14.98 -11.81 36.93
C ASP A 773 15.96 -10.92 36.18
N PHE A 774 15.66 -10.66 34.91
CA PHE A 774 16.57 -9.95 34.03
C PHE A 774 15.86 -9.29 32.85
N GLU A 775 16.54 -8.37 32.23
CA GLU A 775 16.25 -7.88 30.89
C GLU A 775 17.47 -8.14 30.00
N PHE A 776 17.27 -8.89 28.93
CA PHE A 776 18.30 -9.25 27.97
C PHE A 776 17.97 -8.66 26.60
N ALA A 777 18.81 -7.78 26.12
CA ALA A 777 18.70 -7.16 24.78
C ALA A 777 19.86 -7.62 23.91
N PHE A 778 19.55 -7.97 22.65
CA PHE A 778 20.52 -8.47 21.69
C PHE A 778 20.10 -8.20 20.26
N GLU A 779 21.06 -8.19 19.35
CA GLU A 779 20.78 -8.14 17.93
C GLU A 779 21.19 -9.47 17.27
N TRP A 780 20.37 -9.91 16.32
CA TRP A 780 20.58 -11.17 15.62
C TRP A 780 20.31 -11.04 14.13
N ARG A 781 20.95 -11.88 13.32
CA ARG A 781 20.63 -12.08 11.91
C ARG A 781 20.82 -13.53 11.52
N VAL A 782 20.00 -14.03 10.59
CA VAL A 782 20.10 -15.38 10.00
C VAL A 782 20.27 -15.30 8.49
N ALA A 783 20.80 -16.38 7.90
CA ALA A 783 20.78 -16.57 6.46
C ALA A 783 19.36 -16.90 5.95
N SER A 784 19.14 -16.89 4.64
CA SER A 784 17.86 -17.33 4.06
C SER A 784 17.55 -18.77 4.45
N GLY A 785 16.35 -18.98 5.01
CA GLY A 785 15.90 -20.26 5.56
C GLY A 785 16.52 -20.63 6.91
N GLY A 786 17.28 -19.71 7.54
CA GLY A 786 18.00 -19.99 8.78
C GLY A 786 17.09 -20.08 10.00
N ASN A 787 17.48 -20.90 10.98
CA ASN A 787 16.81 -21.16 12.24
C ASN A 787 17.80 -21.15 13.40
N SER A 788 17.38 -20.56 14.52
CA SER A 788 18.08 -20.48 15.80
C SER A 788 17.06 -20.13 16.89
N GLY A 789 17.53 -19.94 18.14
CA GLY A 789 16.69 -19.50 19.25
C GLY A 789 17.51 -18.99 20.43
N VAL A 790 16.86 -18.29 21.34
CA VAL A 790 17.43 -17.92 22.64
C VAL A 790 16.57 -18.52 23.71
N MET A 791 17.13 -19.56 24.39
CA MET A 791 16.49 -20.15 25.57
C MET A 791 16.98 -19.45 26.83
N PHE A 792 16.13 -19.36 27.83
CA PHE A 792 16.48 -18.73 29.10
C PHE A 792 15.98 -19.55 30.29
N ARG A 793 16.59 -19.32 31.42
CA ARG A 793 16.41 -20.15 32.64
C ARG A 793 16.57 -21.65 32.36
N ALA A 794 17.46 -22.01 31.42
CA ALA A 794 17.75 -23.40 31.10
C ALA A 794 18.65 -24.04 32.20
N SER A 795 18.33 -25.29 32.61
CA SER A 795 19.11 -26.05 33.57
C SER A 795 19.83 -27.22 32.89
N GLU A 796 21.09 -27.42 33.23
CA GLU A 796 21.92 -28.51 32.73
C GLU A 796 21.64 -29.89 33.40
N ASP A 797 20.66 -29.97 34.32
CA ASP A 797 20.19 -31.23 34.88
C ASP A 797 19.55 -32.15 33.83
N HIS A 798 19.24 -31.60 32.65
CA HIS A 798 18.61 -32.29 31.52
C HIS A 798 19.52 -32.35 30.30
N GLY A 799 19.17 -33.22 29.35
CA GLY A 799 19.99 -33.50 28.16
C GLY A 799 20.17 -32.34 27.18
N ALA A 800 19.12 -31.53 27.03
CA ALA A 800 19.09 -30.40 26.10
C ALA A 800 18.46 -29.16 26.75
N PRO A 801 18.86 -27.94 26.36
CA PRO A 801 18.36 -26.71 26.97
C PRO A 801 16.85 -26.50 26.78
N TYR A 802 16.28 -26.92 25.67
CA TYR A 802 14.84 -26.85 25.37
C TYR A 802 13.97 -27.80 26.24
N GLU A 803 14.57 -28.70 27.00
CA GLU A 803 13.82 -29.56 27.94
C GLU A 803 13.39 -28.79 29.20
N THR A 804 14.01 -27.65 29.46
CA THR A 804 13.76 -26.86 30.67
C THR A 804 13.52 -25.38 30.42
N GLY A 805 14.19 -24.77 29.41
CA GLY A 805 14.16 -23.34 29.13
C GLY A 805 13.12 -22.99 28.09
N PRO A 806 12.22 -22.00 28.36
CA PRO A 806 11.41 -21.36 27.31
C PRO A 806 12.30 -20.70 26.27
N GLU A 807 11.79 -20.61 25.01
CA GLU A 807 12.58 -20.19 23.86
C GLU A 807 11.97 -18.96 23.16
N PHE A 808 12.81 -17.93 22.99
CA PHE A 808 12.55 -16.85 22.02
C PHE A 808 13.01 -17.34 20.64
N GLN A 809 12.07 -17.54 19.72
CA GLN A 809 12.38 -18.07 18.39
C GLN A 809 13.09 -17.06 17.50
N ILE A 810 14.13 -17.52 16.81
CA ILE A 810 14.88 -16.79 15.79
C ILE A 810 14.78 -17.55 14.46
N LEU A 811 14.19 -16.91 13.43
CA LEU A 811 13.85 -17.62 12.20
C LEU A 811 13.80 -16.67 11.00
N ASP A 812 14.14 -17.14 9.81
CA ASP A 812 13.65 -16.55 8.57
C ASP A 812 12.21 -17.03 8.33
N ASN A 813 11.24 -16.22 8.71
CA ASN A 813 9.82 -16.54 8.59
C ASN A 813 9.37 -16.82 7.16
N ARG A 814 10.06 -16.30 6.16
CA ARG A 814 9.66 -16.38 4.74
C ARG A 814 10.08 -17.70 4.10
N ALA A 815 11.30 -18.15 4.35
CA ALA A 815 11.87 -19.33 3.69
C ALA A 815 11.86 -20.61 4.55
N HIS A 816 11.86 -20.50 5.88
CA HIS A 816 11.83 -21.68 6.76
C HIS A 816 10.40 -22.25 6.90
N ALA A 817 10.29 -23.57 7.02
CA ALA A 817 9.00 -24.26 7.14
C ALA A 817 8.20 -23.83 8.39
N ASP A 818 8.89 -23.63 9.51
CA ASP A 818 8.28 -23.20 10.78
C ASP A 818 7.74 -21.78 10.77
N GLY A 819 8.22 -20.93 9.86
CA GLY A 819 7.72 -19.57 9.70
C GLY A 819 6.27 -19.48 9.20
N LYS A 820 5.74 -20.59 8.66
CA LYS A 820 4.33 -20.68 8.22
C LYS A 820 3.35 -20.87 9.38
N ASN A 821 3.84 -21.21 10.56
CA ASN A 821 3.04 -21.39 11.76
C ASN A 821 3.38 -20.28 12.76
N PRO A 822 2.45 -19.40 13.11
CA PRO A 822 2.71 -18.31 14.05
C PRO A 822 3.28 -18.74 15.39
N LEU A 823 2.90 -19.92 15.89
CA LEU A 823 3.43 -20.45 17.15
C LEU A 823 4.92 -20.80 17.09
N THR A 824 5.48 -20.95 15.88
CA THR A 824 6.90 -21.30 15.69
C THR A 824 7.66 -20.25 14.90
N SER A 825 7.04 -19.08 14.63
CA SER A 825 7.65 -17.95 13.92
C SER A 825 8.60 -17.15 14.83
N ALA A 826 9.45 -16.33 14.24
CA ALA A 826 10.39 -15.47 14.98
C ALA A 826 9.68 -14.56 15.99
N GLY A 827 10.26 -14.43 17.19
CA GLY A 827 9.71 -13.66 18.31
C GLY A 827 8.66 -14.40 19.13
N SER A 828 8.15 -15.56 18.69
CA SER A 828 7.24 -16.40 19.48
C SER A 828 7.93 -16.91 20.76
N ASN A 829 7.12 -17.21 21.76
CA ASN A 829 7.49 -18.22 22.74
C ASN A 829 7.20 -19.57 22.07
N TYR A 830 8.25 -20.19 21.56
CA TYR A 830 8.18 -21.31 20.61
C TYR A 830 7.14 -22.38 20.98
N ALA A 831 6.23 -22.63 20.04
CA ALA A 831 5.13 -23.58 20.13
C ALA A 831 4.10 -23.33 21.25
N LEU A 832 4.11 -22.16 21.91
CA LEU A 832 3.19 -21.82 23.00
C LEU A 832 2.45 -20.50 22.76
N ASN A 833 3.17 -19.40 22.46
CA ASN A 833 2.57 -18.08 22.26
C ASN A 833 3.00 -17.50 20.92
N ALA A 834 2.03 -17.19 20.07
CA ALA A 834 2.27 -16.59 18.76
C ALA A 834 2.46 -15.08 18.85
N PRO A 835 3.33 -14.48 18.01
CA PRO A 835 3.37 -13.04 17.83
C PRO A 835 2.11 -12.54 17.10
N PRO A 836 1.70 -11.29 17.32
CA PRO A 836 0.53 -10.69 16.64
C PRO A 836 0.77 -10.44 15.14
N PHE A 837 2.03 -10.28 14.74
CA PHE A 837 2.46 -10.09 13.36
C PHE A 837 3.97 -10.37 13.21
N ASP A 838 4.44 -10.54 11.96
CA ASP A 838 5.86 -10.68 11.66
C ASP A 838 6.59 -9.34 11.77
N ALA A 839 7.40 -9.17 12.80
CA ALA A 839 8.23 -8.00 13.03
C ALA A 839 9.67 -8.18 12.52
N THR A 840 9.99 -9.26 11.78
CA THR A 840 11.37 -9.52 11.31
C THR A 840 11.76 -8.63 10.14
N PHE A 841 13.04 -8.27 10.08
CA PHE A 841 13.67 -7.78 8.87
C PHE A 841 14.12 -8.96 7.97
N PRO A 842 14.33 -8.75 6.67
CA PRO A 842 14.76 -9.80 5.75
C PRO A 842 16.05 -10.53 6.18
N PRO A 843 16.24 -11.80 5.75
CA PRO A 843 17.45 -12.55 6.04
C PRO A 843 18.72 -11.76 5.68
N GLY A 844 19.75 -11.89 6.51
CA GLY A 844 21.00 -11.14 6.39
C GLY A 844 21.00 -9.76 7.05
N GLN A 845 19.83 -9.22 7.43
CA GLN A 845 19.69 -7.98 8.16
C GLN A 845 19.63 -8.21 9.68
N TRP A 846 20.07 -7.20 10.44
CA TRP A 846 20.08 -7.25 11.89
C TRP A 846 18.68 -6.96 12.46
N ASN A 847 18.19 -7.87 13.29
CA ASN A 847 16.98 -7.72 14.09
C ASN A 847 17.36 -7.43 15.54
N ARG A 848 16.66 -6.51 16.19
CA ARG A 848 16.83 -6.18 17.60
C ARG A 848 15.78 -6.91 18.42
N ALA A 849 16.23 -7.73 19.37
CA ALA A 849 15.37 -8.48 20.27
C ALA A 849 15.59 -8.10 21.73
N ARG A 850 14.54 -8.29 22.54
CA ARG A 850 14.57 -8.09 23.97
C ARG A 850 13.68 -9.11 24.66
N ILE A 851 14.21 -9.74 25.68
CA ILE A 851 13.49 -10.64 26.59
C ILE A 851 13.47 -9.99 27.96
N LEU A 852 12.29 -9.72 28.51
CA LEU A 852 12.10 -9.22 29.88
C LEU A 852 11.52 -10.36 30.73
N VAL A 853 12.18 -10.69 31.83
CA VAL A 853 11.74 -11.73 32.79
C VAL A 853 11.71 -11.11 34.18
N ARG A 854 10.53 -11.08 34.81
CA ARG A 854 10.35 -10.61 36.19
C ARG A 854 9.40 -11.55 36.95
N GLY A 855 9.94 -12.34 37.89
CA GLY A 855 9.17 -13.40 38.53
C GLY A 855 8.63 -14.38 37.49
N GLY A 856 7.31 -14.52 37.39
CA GLY A 856 6.64 -15.33 36.36
C GLY A 856 6.34 -14.57 35.08
N GLN A 857 6.37 -13.23 35.09
CA GLN A 857 6.05 -12.41 33.93
C GLN A 857 7.17 -12.40 32.91
N VAL A 858 6.85 -12.71 31.67
CA VAL A 858 7.79 -12.74 30.55
C VAL A 858 7.22 -11.95 29.37
N GLU A 859 8.07 -11.13 28.76
CA GLU A 859 7.77 -10.41 27.53
C GLU A 859 8.84 -10.67 26.47
N HIS A 860 8.41 -10.93 25.24
CA HIS A 860 9.27 -10.96 24.07
C HIS A 860 9.03 -9.73 23.21
N TRP A 861 10.11 -9.08 22.81
CA TRP A 861 10.09 -7.90 21.95
C TRP A 861 10.99 -8.11 20.74
N LEU A 862 10.54 -7.69 19.57
CA LEU A 862 11.30 -7.78 18.32
C LEU A 862 11.10 -6.48 17.52
N ASN A 863 12.20 -5.85 17.17
CA ASN A 863 12.24 -4.59 16.39
C ASN A 863 11.30 -3.50 16.95
N GLY A 864 11.25 -3.38 18.30
CA GLY A 864 10.43 -2.39 19.01
C GLY A 864 8.98 -2.78 19.24
N HIS A 865 8.55 -3.96 18.78
CA HIS A 865 7.19 -4.47 18.94
C HIS A 865 7.12 -5.62 19.94
N GLN A 866 6.20 -5.54 20.91
CA GLN A 866 5.92 -6.66 21.80
C GLN A 866 5.32 -7.81 20.99
N GLN A 867 6.01 -8.96 20.99
CA GLN A 867 5.60 -10.14 20.23
C GLN A 867 4.74 -11.09 21.04
N CYS A 868 5.06 -11.28 22.30
CA CYS A 868 4.19 -11.98 23.23
C CYS A 868 4.48 -11.55 24.66
N ALA A 869 3.48 -11.71 25.51
CA ALA A 869 3.57 -11.59 26.95
C ALA A 869 2.83 -12.78 27.58
N TYR A 870 3.41 -13.38 28.61
CA TYR A 870 2.82 -14.54 29.29
C TYR A 870 3.33 -14.64 30.73
N GLU A 871 2.62 -15.41 31.53
CA GLU A 871 2.98 -15.67 32.93
C GLU A 871 3.32 -17.13 33.14
N LEU A 872 4.62 -17.39 33.41
CA LEU A 872 5.10 -18.72 33.79
C LEU A 872 4.36 -19.18 35.05
N TRP A 873 4.08 -20.48 35.13
CA TRP A 873 3.43 -21.16 36.25
C TRP A 873 1.95 -20.81 36.47
N SER A 874 1.36 -19.93 35.68
CA SER A 874 -0.10 -19.68 35.67
C SER A 874 -0.88 -20.93 35.22
N GLU A 875 -2.19 -20.97 35.41
CA GLU A 875 -3.01 -22.08 34.92
C GLU A 875 -3.08 -22.10 33.39
N GLU A 876 -3.06 -20.91 32.73
CA GLU A 876 -2.97 -20.75 31.27
C GLU A 876 -1.65 -21.35 30.75
N TRP A 877 -0.51 -21.05 31.40
CA TRP A 877 0.78 -21.61 31.05
C TRP A 877 0.79 -23.13 31.17
N LYS A 878 0.33 -23.68 32.30
CA LYS A 878 0.26 -25.14 32.52
C LYS A 878 -0.61 -25.83 31.47
N SER A 879 -1.76 -25.22 31.11
CA SER A 879 -2.66 -25.74 30.10
C SER A 879 -2.01 -25.71 28.70
N ALA A 880 -1.31 -24.61 28.36
CA ALA A 880 -0.59 -24.48 27.09
C ALA A 880 0.52 -25.52 26.97
N VAL A 881 1.35 -25.69 28.01
CA VAL A 881 2.41 -26.73 28.07
C VAL A 881 1.83 -28.12 27.91
N ALA A 882 0.75 -28.44 28.64
CA ALA A 882 0.12 -29.76 28.61
C ALA A 882 -0.46 -30.09 27.23
N SER A 883 -0.90 -29.07 26.48
CA SER A 883 -1.47 -29.20 25.11
C SER A 883 -0.41 -29.16 24.00
N SER A 884 0.86 -28.91 24.35
CA SER A 884 1.96 -28.74 23.40
C SER A 884 2.88 -29.97 23.31
N LYS A 885 3.88 -29.89 22.43
CA LYS A 885 4.98 -30.88 22.36
C LYS A 885 5.75 -31.01 23.68
N PHE A 886 5.73 -29.98 24.53
CA PHE A 886 6.42 -29.94 25.82
C PHE A 886 5.70 -30.71 26.91
N SER A 887 4.51 -31.25 26.67
CA SER A 887 3.79 -32.14 27.64
C SER A 887 4.60 -33.36 28.10
N LYS A 888 5.59 -33.74 27.28
CA LYS A 888 6.52 -34.83 27.57
C LYS A 888 7.80 -34.39 28.31
N MET A 889 7.94 -33.11 28.61
CA MET A 889 9.10 -32.49 29.25
C MET A 889 8.71 -31.95 30.64
N PRO A 890 8.73 -32.76 31.68
CA PRO A 890 8.13 -32.40 32.98
C PRO A 890 8.81 -31.23 33.69
N ALA A 891 10.04 -30.87 33.32
CA ALA A 891 10.80 -29.74 33.86
C ALA A 891 10.70 -28.46 33.06
N TYR A 892 9.91 -28.46 31.92
CA TYR A 892 9.84 -27.32 31.03
C TYR A 892 9.23 -26.09 31.69
N GLY A 893 9.98 -24.96 31.66
CA GLY A 893 9.55 -23.66 32.20
C GLY A 893 9.37 -23.62 33.72
N LEU A 894 9.87 -24.60 34.48
CA LEU A 894 9.73 -24.64 35.95
C LEU A 894 10.84 -23.89 36.68
N ASN A 895 11.97 -23.65 36.05
CA ASN A 895 13.13 -23.05 36.72
C ASN A 895 12.89 -21.58 37.04
N LYS A 896 13.36 -21.14 38.21
CA LYS A 896 13.33 -19.73 38.63
C LYS A 896 14.61 -18.98 38.30
N SER A 897 15.69 -19.68 38.03
CA SER A 897 16.96 -19.19 37.49
C SER A 897 17.57 -20.24 36.57
N GLY A 898 18.49 -19.81 35.71
CA GLY A 898 19.23 -20.70 34.84
C GLY A 898 19.97 -19.93 33.77
N HIS A 899 20.57 -20.66 32.86
CA HIS A 899 21.43 -20.13 31.81
C HIS A 899 20.62 -19.48 30.68
N ILE A 900 21.25 -18.51 30.00
CA ILE A 900 20.87 -18.05 28.67
C ILE A 900 21.63 -18.92 27.66
N VAL A 901 20.93 -19.45 26.66
CA VAL A 901 21.49 -20.36 25.66
C VAL A 901 21.17 -19.86 24.26
N LEU A 902 22.19 -19.68 23.44
CA LEU A 902 22.06 -19.38 22.00
C LEU A 902 22.07 -20.72 21.25
N GLN A 903 20.98 -21.02 20.57
CA GLN A 903 20.75 -22.32 19.95
C GLN A 903 21.58 -22.51 18.66
N ASP A 904 22.16 -23.68 18.54
CA ASP A 904 22.72 -24.23 17.32
C ASP A 904 21.71 -25.15 16.61
N HIS A 905 20.99 -24.63 15.62
CA HIS A 905 20.06 -25.42 14.80
C HIS A 905 20.70 -25.98 13.51
N GLY A 906 21.99 -25.73 13.29
CA GLY A 906 22.70 -26.17 12.08
C GLY A 906 22.93 -25.05 11.08
N ASP A 907 22.17 -23.96 11.15
CA ASP A 907 22.18 -22.85 10.22
C ASP A 907 23.13 -21.72 10.68
N PRO A 908 23.66 -20.92 9.73
CA PRO A 908 24.43 -19.73 10.07
C PRO A 908 23.55 -18.69 10.77
N VAL A 909 23.94 -18.30 11.96
CA VAL A 909 23.35 -17.22 12.73
C VAL A 909 24.45 -16.32 13.28
N SER A 910 24.16 -15.03 13.40
CA SER A 910 25.07 -14.05 14.00
C SER A 910 24.35 -13.27 15.09
N PHE A 911 25.08 -12.96 16.16
CA PHE A 911 24.62 -12.14 17.28
C PHE A 911 25.61 -11.00 17.53
N ARG A 912 25.10 -9.85 18.00
CA ARG A 912 25.91 -8.74 18.50
C ARG A 912 25.14 -7.96 19.55
N SER A 913 25.80 -7.03 20.22
CA SER A 913 25.17 -6.12 21.21
C SER A 913 24.43 -6.89 22.32
N LEU A 914 25.01 -8.01 22.78
CA LEU A 914 24.43 -8.82 23.84
C LEU A 914 24.54 -8.07 25.17
N ARG A 915 23.46 -7.48 25.66
CA ARG A 915 23.42 -6.65 26.87
C ARG A 915 22.39 -7.18 27.83
N LEU A 916 22.75 -7.23 29.11
CA LEU A 916 21.86 -7.71 30.16
C LEU A 916 21.88 -6.77 31.36
N ARG A 917 20.74 -6.60 32.00
CA ARG A 917 20.64 -6.10 33.38
C ARG A 917 19.85 -7.08 34.23
N VAL A 918 20.33 -7.28 35.44
CA VAL A 918 19.60 -8.04 36.47
C VAL A 918 18.56 -7.12 37.08
N LEU A 919 17.36 -7.62 37.23
CA LEU A 919 16.25 -6.87 37.82
C LEU A 919 16.12 -7.18 39.32
N PRO A 920 15.70 -6.21 40.15
CA PRO A 920 15.52 -6.41 41.59
C PRO A 920 14.34 -7.30 41.94
#